data_1d4c11225ef2e29e7b0242e6010c1b39
#
_entry.id   1d4c11225ef2e29e7b0242e6010c1b39
#
_cell.length_a   1.000
_cell.length_b   1.000
_cell.length_c   1.000
_cell.angle_alpha   90.00
_cell.angle_beta   90.00
_cell.angle_gamma   90.00
#
_symmetry.space_group_name_H-M   'P 1'
#
loop_
_entity.id
_entity.type
_entity.pdbx_description
1 polymer ?
#
loop_
_entity_poly.entity_id
_entity_poly.type
_entity_poly.pdbx_seq_one_letter_code
_entity_poly.pdbx_strand_id
1 'polypeptide(L)'
;MPNLEHLNLSSNQFSGEIPESLAKLAKLQSVVLGSNLLHGGVPPALGNISGLRTLELSSNPLGGAIPASLGKLRSLEHINVSLAGLESTIPDELSLCANLTVIGLAGNKLTGKLPLALARLTNVREFNVSKNMLSGEVLPDYFTAWTNLKVFQADGNRFTGEIPKEVAMASRLEFLSLATNNLSGAIPPVIGMLANLKLLDLSENKFAGTIPRTIGNLTNLETLRLYTNKLTGRLPDEFANMTALQKLSISTNMLEGELPAGLARLPNLVGLVAFNNLFSGTIPLDFGRNGQFAIISMANNRFSGGLPRGVCASAARLQWLGPDDNRFSGTVPACYRSLKNLMRLRMARNQLAGDVSEILGSHPDLYYLDLSGNSFDGELPEQWAQFKSLSFLHLDGNKIAGKIPASYGSMALQDLDLSSNRLAGAIPPELGKLPLTKLNLRRNMLSGRIPLTLGNATKMEMLDLSGNVLDGGVPVELTKLAKMWYLNLSSNNLSGEVPALLGKMRSLMALDLSGNPGLCGRDIAGLSSCSSSSTGGGDHRKRLILAVTLAIAAALVVSIVVVACLVRRNARRAVVVEKAETSASSSSTATMQASIWSKETTFSFGDILAATEHFNDAYCIGKGSFGTVYRADLAGGRSGARLDASETGDACWGISEKSFENEVRALTRVRHRNIVKLHGFCAMGGYMYLVYELAERGSLGKVLYGGRDGGGNKFDWPARLRAIRGLAHALAYLHHDCSPPMIHRDVSVNNVLLDPDFEPRVSDFGTARFLAPGRSNCTSIAGSYGYMAPELAYMRVTTKCDVYSFGVVAMEMLIGKYPGGLISSLEHSAEGQGGDGESSSSRRMLLKDVVDQRLDTPAGQVAGQVVFAFVVALSCVRTSPDARPTMRAVAEELAARRRPLLDRPVDQXGTIRIGDLTNSHR
;
A
#
# COMPACT_ATOMS: atom_id res chain seq x y z
N MET A 1 -2.06 31.37 44.94
CA MET A 1 -0.75 31.84 44.42
C MET A 1 -0.91 33.13 43.61
N PRO A 2 -1.24 34.26 44.22
CA PRO A 2 -1.59 35.50 43.48
C PRO A 2 -0.40 36.13 42.69
N ASN A 3 0.83 35.74 43.01
CA ASN A 3 2.03 36.26 42.41
C ASN A 3 2.68 35.32 41.38
N LEU A 4 1.98 34.21 41.01
CA LEU A 4 2.53 33.24 40.06
C LEU A 4 2.58 33.83 38.65
N GLU A 5 3.78 33.90 38.07
CA GLU A 5 4.03 34.41 36.72
C GLU A 5 4.27 33.29 35.70
N HIS A 6 4.88 32.20 36.13
CA HIS A 6 5.24 31.09 35.24
C HIS A 6 4.74 29.77 35.82
N LEU A 7 3.89 29.08 35.09
CA LEU A 7 3.39 27.73 35.44
C LEU A 7 3.88 26.76 34.40
N ASN A 8 4.76 25.84 34.81
CA ASN A 8 5.22 24.76 33.92
C ASN A 8 4.98 23.42 34.58
N LEU A 9 4.08 22.64 34.00
CA LEU A 9 3.72 21.28 34.42
C LEU A 9 3.89 20.28 33.27
N SER A 10 4.67 20.66 32.22
CA SER A 10 4.83 19.84 31.02
C SER A 10 5.50 18.49 31.30
N SER A 11 5.25 17.54 30.39
CA SER A 11 5.87 16.20 30.42
C SER A 11 5.61 15.46 31.74
N ASN A 12 4.32 15.37 32.09
CA ASN A 12 3.83 14.66 33.27
C ASN A 12 2.68 13.73 32.85
N GLN A 13 1.90 13.26 33.83
CA GLN A 13 0.71 12.44 33.63
C GLN A 13 -0.55 13.08 34.18
N PHE A 14 -0.57 14.42 34.22
CA PHE A 14 -1.77 15.14 34.70
C PHE A 14 -2.95 14.84 33.76
N SER A 15 -4.10 14.53 34.36
CA SER A 15 -5.34 14.22 33.66
C SER A 15 -6.47 15.11 34.22
N GLY A 16 -7.62 15.08 33.55
CA GLY A 16 -8.74 15.94 33.89
C GLY A 16 -8.73 17.20 33.04
N GLU A 17 -9.56 18.16 33.41
CA GLU A 17 -9.72 19.41 32.66
C GLU A 17 -8.75 20.48 33.15
N ILE A 18 -8.39 21.40 32.27
CA ILE A 18 -7.61 22.60 32.64
C ILE A 18 -8.57 23.50 33.45
N PRO A 19 -8.27 23.79 34.73
CA PRO A 19 -9.23 24.53 35.56
C PRO A 19 -9.42 25.99 35.09
N GLU A 20 -10.67 26.41 34.92
CA GLU A 20 -11.00 27.81 34.59
C GLU A 20 -10.45 28.80 35.64
N SER A 21 -10.29 28.34 36.88
CA SER A 21 -9.74 29.14 37.94
C SER A 21 -8.31 29.64 37.73
N LEU A 22 -7.57 29.03 36.74
CA LEU A 22 -6.28 29.57 36.33
C LEU A 22 -6.39 31.02 35.87
N ALA A 23 -7.55 31.41 35.30
CA ALA A 23 -7.82 32.75 34.86
C ALA A 23 -7.81 33.80 36.00
N LYS A 24 -7.88 33.34 37.25
CA LYS A 24 -7.81 34.22 38.43
C LYS A 24 -6.38 34.64 38.78
N LEU A 25 -5.39 33.96 38.17
CA LEU A 25 -3.96 34.26 38.37
C LEU A 25 -3.52 35.38 37.42
N ALA A 26 -3.86 36.64 37.80
CA ALA A 26 -3.74 37.81 36.94
C ALA A 26 -2.29 38.16 36.53
N LYS A 27 -1.29 37.64 37.25
CA LYS A 27 0.14 37.89 36.93
C LYS A 27 0.76 36.83 36.01
N LEU A 28 0.01 35.78 35.61
CA LEU A 28 0.54 34.75 34.75
C LEU A 28 0.98 35.28 33.40
N GLN A 29 2.24 34.99 33.06
CA GLN A 29 2.87 35.33 31.78
C GLN A 29 3.12 34.07 30.94
N SER A 30 3.25 32.89 31.58
CA SER A 30 3.57 31.64 30.90
C SER A 30 2.79 30.49 31.51
N VAL A 31 2.05 29.73 30.64
CA VAL A 31 1.35 28.49 30.97
C VAL A 31 1.87 27.43 30.03
N VAL A 32 2.60 26.45 30.58
CA VAL A 32 3.23 25.34 29.83
C VAL A 32 2.73 24.02 30.43
N LEU A 33 1.76 23.41 29.75
CA LEU A 33 1.11 22.16 30.19
C LEU A 33 1.30 21.02 29.18
N GLY A 34 2.16 21.22 28.19
CA GLY A 34 2.36 20.27 27.08
C GLY A 34 2.76 18.87 27.53
N SER A 35 2.40 17.86 26.75
CA SER A 35 2.75 16.45 26.99
C SER A 35 2.22 15.95 28.33
N ASN A 36 0.89 15.92 28.44
CA ASN A 36 0.13 15.39 29.58
C ASN A 36 -1.09 14.61 29.06
N LEU A 37 -2.06 14.29 29.92
CA LEU A 37 -3.29 13.58 29.59
C LEU A 37 -4.54 14.45 29.82
N LEU A 38 -4.36 15.78 29.71
CA LEU A 38 -5.42 16.77 29.93
C LEU A 38 -6.49 16.68 28.85
N HIS A 39 -7.77 16.84 29.24
CA HIS A 39 -8.92 16.77 28.33
C HIS A 39 -9.93 17.89 28.66
N GLY A 40 -11.10 17.94 27.98
CA GLY A 40 -12.17 18.87 28.24
C GLY A 40 -12.06 20.19 27.50
N GLY A 41 -11.08 20.30 26.60
CA GLY A 41 -10.90 21.48 25.74
C GLY A 41 -9.98 22.54 26.33
N VAL A 42 -9.79 23.61 25.55
CA VAL A 42 -9.06 24.82 26.00
C VAL A 42 -10.06 25.74 26.67
N PRO A 43 -9.94 26.01 27.98
CA PRO A 43 -10.93 26.86 28.65
C PRO A 43 -10.99 28.28 28.08
N PRO A 44 -12.18 28.77 27.67
CA PRO A 44 -12.34 30.16 27.21
C PRO A 44 -11.87 31.19 28.23
N ALA A 45 -11.94 30.87 29.51
CA ALA A 45 -11.50 31.76 30.60
C ALA A 45 -10.01 32.14 30.51
N LEU A 46 -9.15 31.32 29.89
CA LEU A 46 -7.72 31.65 29.71
C LEU A 46 -7.54 32.94 28.96
N GLY A 47 -8.49 33.33 28.08
CA GLY A 47 -8.49 34.58 27.36
C GLY A 47 -8.56 35.83 28.27
N ASN A 48 -8.84 35.67 29.56
CA ASN A 48 -8.89 36.80 30.51
C ASN A 48 -7.55 37.06 31.22
N ILE A 49 -6.52 36.24 30.96
CA ILE A 49 -5.17 36.44 31.54
C ILE A 49 -4.39 37.43 30.65
N SER A 50 -4.69 38.72 30.78
CA SER A 50 -4.17 39.78 29.87
C SER A 50 -2.64 39.87 29.75
N GLY A 51 -1.91 39.40 30.78
CA GLY A 51 -0.45 39.37 30.79
C GLY A 51 0.18 38.15 30.11
N LEU A 52 -0.61 37.18 29.66
CA LEU A 52 -0.09 35.90 29.11
C LEU A 52 0.70 36.13 27.82
N ARG A 53 1.95 35.66 27.82
CA ARG A 53 2.87 35.71 26.67
C ARG A 53 3.04 34.32 26.02
N THR A 54 3.03 33.24 26.82
CA THR A 54 3.23 31.86 26.35
C THR A 54 2.08 30.99 26.79
N LEU A 55 1.44 30.31 25.79
CA LEU A 55 0.42 29.30 26.02
C LEU A 55 0.86 28.04 25.27
N GLU A 56 1.35 27.03 26.01
CA GLU A 56 1.85 25.77 25.48
C GLU A 56 1.02 24.61 26.05
N LEU A 57 0.14 24.05 25.23
CA LEU A 57 -0.79 22.99 25.62
C LEU A 57 -0.64 21.72 24.75
N SER A 58 0.42 21.68 23.94
CA SER A 58 0.60 20.61 22.92
C SER A 58 0.63 19.20 23.52
N SER A 59 0.32 18.21 22.69
CA SER A 59 0.38 16.78 23.08
C SER A 59 -0.45 16.47 24.33
N ASN A 60 -1.72 16.89 24.29
CA ASN A 60 -2.75 16.58 25.28
C ASN A 60 -4.01 16.17 24.52
N PRO A 61 -4.83 15.23 24.98
CA PRO A 61 -6.10 14.89 24.30
C PRO A 61 -7.23 15.89 24.68
N LEU A 62 -7.00 17.19 24.52
CA LEU A 62 -7.93 18.25 24.93
C LEU A 62 -9.27 18.15 24.19
N GLY A 63 -9.22 18.09 22.84
CA GLY A 63 -10.45 18.13 22.04
C GLY A 63 -11.09 19.51 21.98
N GLY A 64 -12.25 19.60 21.34
CA GLY A 64 -13.01 20.84 21.24
C GLY A 64 -12.41 21.84 20.26
N ALA A 65 -12.76 23.11 20.40
CA ALA A 65 -12.35 24.20 19.50
C ALA A 65 -11.29 25.12 20.11
N ILE A 66 -10.60 25.86 19.27
CA ILE A 66 -9.75 26.98 19.73
C ILE A 66 -10.70 28.11 20.14
N PRO A 67 -10.72 28.52 21.42
CA PRO A 67 -11.67 29.57 21.85
C PRO A 67 -11.34 30.93 21.23
N ALA A 68 -12.35 31.61 20.68
CA ALA A 68 -12.22 32.96 20.13
C ALA A 68 -11.75 33.95 21.20
N SER A 69 -12.06 33.67 22.49
CA SER A 69 -11.64 34.52 23.64
C SER A 69 -10.11 34.66 23.77
N LEU A 70 -9.34 33.71 23.18
CA LEU A 70 -7.86 33.82 23.19
C LEU A 70 -7.40 35.07 22.45
N GLY A 71 -8.21 35.61 21.53
CA GLY A 71 -7.96 36.86 20.86
C GLY A 71 -7.86 38.10 21.78
N LYS A 72 -8.29 37.95 23.05
CA LYS A 72 -8.15 39.02 24.06
C LYS A 72 -6.70 39.13 24.60
N LEU A 73 -5.88 38.10 24.37
CA LEU A 73 -4.52 38.03 24.91
C LEU A 73 -3.54 38.87 24.07
N ARG A 74 -3.61 40.18 24.26
CA ARG A 74 -2.81 41.16 23.49
C ARG A 74 -1.29 41.01 23.69
N SER A 75 -0.88 40.42 24.81
CA SER A 75 0.52 40.17 25.16
C SER A 75 1.07 38.87 24.60
N LEU A 76 0.19 37.98 24.01
CA LEU A 76 0.56 36.66 23.60
C LEU A 76 1.59 36.65 22.45
N GLU A 77 2.74 36.03 22.71
CA GLU A 77 3.88 35.92 21.78
C GLU A 77 3.99 34.49 21.20
N HIS A 78 3.62 33.50 21.97
CA HIS A 78 3.75 32.08 21.61
C HIS A 78 2.49 31.32 21.96
N ILE A 79 1.86 30.71 20.95
CA ILE A 79 0.77 29.75 21.14
C ILE A 79 1.13 28.42 20.47
N ASN A 80 1.07 27.33 21.25
CA ASN A 80 1.24 25.97 20.70
C ASN A 80 0.21 25.05 21.32
N VAL A 81 -0.75 24.61 20.48
CA VAL A 81 -1.77 23.64 20.82
C VAL A 81 -1.72 22.47 19.84
N SER A 82 -0.52 22.12 19.38
CA SER A 82 -0.31 21.01 18.45
C SER A 82 -0.61 19.66 19.12
N LEU A 83 -1.13 18.71 18.35
CA LEU A 83 -1.45 17.34 18.85
C LEU A 83 -2.42 17.40 20.05
N ALA A 84 -3.36 18.32 20.00
CA ALA A 84 -4.32 18.54 21.11
C ALA A 84 -5.72 18.00 20.78
N GLY A 85 -5.90 17.38 19.62
CA GLY A 85 -7.20 16.83 19.21
C GLY A 85 -8.25 17.88 18.85
N LEU A 86 -7.84 19.14 18.66
CA LEU A 86 -8.73 20.27 18.42
C LEU A 86 -9.46 20.14 17.09
N GLU A 87 -10.71 20.59 17.05
CA GLU A 87 -11.63 20.51 15.92
C GLU A 87 -12.14 21.90 15.54
N SER A 88 -13.03 21.99 14.53
CA SER A 88 -13.62 23.26 14.08
C SER A 88 -12.64 24.09 13.23
N THR A 89 -12.83 25.40 13.17
CA THR A 89 -12.02 26.32 12.38
C THR A 89 -11.05 27.10 13.26
N ILE A 90 -10.03 27.67 12.66
CA ILE A 90 -9.14 28.62 13.34
C ILE A 90 -9.93 29.93 13.49
N PRO A 91 -10.09 30.50 14.70
CA PRO A 91 -10.90 31.70 14.87
C PRO A 91 -10.19 32.97 14.36
N ASP A 92 -10.92 33.86 13.67
CA ASP A 92 -10.43 35.15 13.18
C ASP A 92 -9.85 36.02 14.32
N GLU A 93 -10.43 35.89 15.51
CA GLU A 93 -10.05 36.65 16.71
C GLU A 93 -8.59 36.43 17.13
N LEU A 94 -8.00 35.30 16.74
CA LEU A 94 -6.58 35.06 17.03
C LEU A 94 -5.68 36.14 16.39
N SER A 95 -6.16 36.76 15.31
CA SER A 95 -5.48 37.89 14.65
C SER A 95 -5.33 39.15 15.54
N LEU A 96 -6.07 39.22 16.65
CA LEU A 96 -6.02 40.32 17.59
C LEU A 96 -4.82 40.25 18.54
N CYS A 97 -4.14 39.11 18.60
CA CYS A 97 -2.91 38.89 19.38
C CYS A 97 -1.69 39.37 18.59
N ALA A 98 -1.58 40.73 18.46
CA ALA A 98 -0.62 41.36 17.54
C ALA A 98 0.86 41.05 17.82
N ASN A 99 1.19 40.52 19.00
CA ASN A 99 2.57 40.20 19.39
C ASN A 99 2.95 38.76 19.04
N LEU A 100 2.02 37.94 18.46
CA LEU A 100 2.31 36.55 18.13
C LEU A 100 3.51 36.46 17.18
N THR A 101 4.47 35.63 17.59
CA THR A 101 5.65 35.25 16.81
C THR A 101 5.63 33.74 16.41
N VAL A 102 5.03 32.89 17.24
CA VAL A 102 4.96 31.45 17.02
C VAL A 102 3.50 30.99 17.12
N ILE A 103 3.03 30.29 16.07
CA ILE A 103 1.69 29.74 16.00
C ILE A 103 1.81 28.24 15.65
N GLY A 104 1.66 27.35 16.65
CA GLY A 104 1.72 25.91 16.53
C GLY A 104 0.33 25.29 16.69
N LEU A 105 -0.26 24.81 15.58
CA LEU A 105 -1.59 24.21 15.54
C LEU A 105 -1.54 22.81 14.90
N ALA A 106 -0.35 22.23 14.73
CA ALA A 106 -0.15 21.01 13.95
C ALA A 106 -0.78 19.77 14.60
N GLY A 107 -1.14 18.78 13.78
CA GLY A 107 -1.59 17.47 14.29
C GLY A 107 -2.93 17.51 14.99
N ASN A 108 -3.85 18.35 14.49
CA ASN A 108 -5.20 18.48 15.01
C ASN A 108 -6.23 18.01 13.96
N LYS A 109 -7.50 18.32 14.16
CA LYS A 109 -8.58 18.05 13.21
C LYS A 109 -9.23 19.34 12.69
N LEU A 110 -8.44 20.43 12.65
CA LEU A 110 -8.91 21.74 12.23
C LEU A 110 -9.40 21.73 10.77
N THR A 111 -10.48 22.44 10.51
CA THR A 111 -11.18 22.45 9.21
C THR A 111 -11.32 23.89 8.70
N GLY A 112 -11.92 24.04 7.51
CA GLY A 112 -12.15 25.36 6.91
C GLY A 112 -10.91 25.91 6.22
N LYS A 113 -10.91 27.20 5.96
CA LYS A 113 -9.80 27.91 5.31
C LYS A 113 -8.91 28.58 6.38
N LEU A 114 -7.69 28.91 6.01
CA LEU A 114 -6.85 29.78 6.84
C LEU A 114 -7.51 31.17 6.90
N PRO A 115 -7.73 31.74 8.11
CA PRO A 115 -8.36 33.05 8.21
C PRO A 115 -7.48 34.17 7.65
N LEU A 116 -7.96 34.91 6.65
CA LEU A 116 -7.25 36.04 6.08
C LEU A 116 -6.83 37.04 7.17
N ALA A 117 -7.64 37.19 8.21
CA ALA A 117 -7.35 38.07 9.35
C ALA A 117 -5.98 37.81 9.97
N LEU A 118 -5.46 36.57 9.92
CA LEU A 118 -4.14 36.24 10.48
C LEU A 118 -3.00 36.99 9.78
N ALA A 119 -3.20 37.49 8.57
CA ALA A 119 -2.20 38.29 7.86
C ALA A 119 -1.88 39.62 8.63
N ARG A 120 -2.75 40.04 9.56
CA ARG A 120 -2.49 41.23 10.42
C ARG A 120 -1.36 41.00 11.44
N LEU A 121 -0.96 39.74 11.65
CA LEU A 121 0.08 39.38 12.65
C LEU A 121 1.48 39.54 12.06
N THR A 122 1.95 40.79 11.92
CA THR A 122 3.21 41.09 11.20
C THR A 122 4.48 40.55 11.88
N ASN A 123 4.40 40.09 13.13
CA ASN A 123 5.55 39.60 13.89
C ASN A 123 5.79 38.07 13.73
N VAL A 124 4.92 37.35 13.01
CA VAL A 124 5.01 35.89 12.87
C VAL A 124 6.35 35.45 12.27
N ARG A 125 7.02 34.58 12.99
CA ARG A 125 8.27 33.91 12.59
C ARG A 125 8.05 32.43 12.27
N GLU A 126 7.17 31.77 13.02
CA GLU A 126 6.88 30.36 12.85
C GLU A 126 5.37 30.14 12.79
N PHE A 127 4.94 29.54 11.69
CA PHE A 127 3.56 29.17 11.45
C PHE A 127 3.49 27.70 11.07
N ASN A 128 2.84 26.90 11.92
CA ASN A 128 2.73 25.46 11.69
C ASN A 128 1.28 24.99 11.88
N VAL A 129 0.64 24.64 10.77
CA VAL A 129 -0.72 24.07 10.74
C VAL A 129 -0.73 22.67 10.11
N SER A 130 0.41 22.00 10.10
CA SER A 130 0.57 20.69 9.47
C SER A 130 -0.36 19.64 10.06
N LYS A 131 -0.74 18.65 9.22
CA LYS A 131 -1.53 17.47 9.66
C LYS A 131 -2.86 17.88 10.28
N ASN A 132 -3.67 18.57 9.46
CA ASN A 132 -5.03 18.99 9.80
C ASN A 132 -5.98 18.66 8.62
N MET A 133 -7.17 19.24 8.61
CA MET A 133 -8.12 19.09 7.51
C MET A 133 -8.45 20.44 6.86
N LEU A 134 -7.48 21.38 6.94
CA LEU A 134 -7.62 22.73 6.38
C LEU A 134 -7.69 22.67 4.86
N SER A 135 -8.41 23.60 4.25
CA SER A 135 -8.70 23.62 2.81
C SER A 135 -8.62 25.04 2.25
N GLY A 136 -8.94 25.18 0.96
CA GLY A 136 -8.84 26.46 0.26
C GLY A 136 -7.41 26.71 -0.22
N GLU A 137 -7.10 27.97 -0.49
CA GLU A 137 -5.80 28.37 -1.05
C GLU A 137 -4.87 28.93 0.03
N VAL A 138 -3.57 28.85 -0.21
CA VAL A 138 -2.56 29.54 0.60
C VAL A 138 -2.47 30.97 0.06
N LEU A 139 -3.03 31.91 0.79
CA LEU A 139 -3.20 33.27 0.31
C LEU A 139 -1.87 34.05 0.27
N PRO A 140 -1.68 34.88 -0.76
CA PRO A 140 -0.48 35.71 -0.89
C PRO A 140 -0.26 36.66 0.27
N ASP A 141 -1.34 37.13 0.91
CA ASP A 141 -1.34 38.08 2.03
C ASP A 141 -0.42 37.66 3.18
N TYR A 142 -0.29 36.39 3.46
CA TYR A 142 0.60 35.91 4.53
C TYR A 142 2.06 36.22 4.23
N PHE A 143 2.48 35.97 2.97
CA PHE A 143 3.88 36.20 2.57
C PHE A 143 4.23 37.66 2.42
N THR A 144 3.24 38.51 2.09
CA THR A 144 3.45 39.97 2.01
C THR A 144 3.50 40.61 3.40
N ALA A 145 2.73 40.09 4.34
CA ALA A 145 2.61 40.64 5.70
C ALA A 145 3.68 40.11 6.67
N TRP A 146 3.99 38.78 6.56
CA TRP A 146 4.88 38.12 7.53
C TRP A 146 6.35 38.20 7.11
N THR A 147 6.89 39.42 7.04
CA THR A 147 8.27 39.69 6.59
C THR A 147 9.35 39.04 7.48
N ASN A 148 9.00 38.66 8.71
CA ASN A 148 9.91 37.98 9.63
C ASN A 148 9.80 36.44 9.58
N LEU A 149 8.96 35.88 8.69
CA LEU A 149 8.65 34.45 8.61
C LEU A 149 9.89 33.61 8.30
N LYS A 150 10.16 32.64 9.17
CA LYS A 150 11.26 31.66 9.01
C LYS A 150 10.74 30.26 8.72
N VAL A 151 9.59 29.91 9.30
CA VAL A 151 9.03 28.56 9.19
C VAL A 151 7.57 28.68 8.75
N PHE A 152 7.26 28.09 7.60
CA PHE A 152 5.89 27.92 7.12
C PHE A 152 5.66 26.43 6.85
N GLN A 153 4.86 25.79 7.71
CA GLN A 153 4.54 24.37 7.61
C GLN A 153 3.03 24.17 7.55
N ALA A 154 2.55 23.68 6.41
CA ALA A 154 1.14 23.41 6.15
C ALA A 154 0.93 22.04 5.51
N ASP A 155 1.91 21.14 5.67
CA ASP A 155 1.86 19.79 5.10
C ASP A 155 0.73 18.96 5.73
N GLY A 156 0.25 17.97 4.96
CA GLY A 156 -0.78 17.04 5.44
C GLY A 156 -2.12 17.72 5.66
N ASN A 157 -2.59 18.47 4.65
CA ASN A 157 -3.87 19.18 4.66
C ASN A 157 -4.62 18.96 3.34
N ARG A 158 -5.60 19.81 3.03
CA ARG A 158 -6.40 19.75 1.80
C ARG A 158 -6.30 21.05 1.00
N PHE A 159 -5.16 21.75 1.10
CA PHE A 159 -4.96 23.01 0.39
C PHE A 159 -4.97 22.78 -1.12
N THR A 160 -5.54 23.78 -1.85
CA THR A 160 -5.69 23.76 -3.31
C THR A 160 -5.09 25.05 -3.90
N GLY A 161 -5.12 25.17 -5.22
CA GLY A 161 -4.57 26.34 -5.92
C GLY A 161 -3.07 26.19 -6.17
N GLU A 162 -2.38 27.30 -6.33
CA GLU A 162 -0.95 27.35 -6.67
C GLU A 162 -0.14 27.96 -5.51
N ILE A 163 1.17 27.84 -5.57
CA ILE A 163 2.05 28.60 -4.67
C ILE A 163 2.04 30.05 -5.15
N PRO A 164 1.60 31.00 -4.31
CA PRO A 164 1.55 32.39 -4.75
C PRO A 164 2.95 32.95 -4.98
N LYS A 165 3.12 33.78 -6.01
CA LYS A 165 4.42 34.40 -6.35
C LYS A 165 4.95 35.28 -5.20
N GLU A 166 4.05 35.77 -4.38
CA GLU A 166 4.38 36.59 -3.20
C GLU A 166 5.18 35.80 -2.14
N VAL A 167 5.31 34.50 -2.27
CA VAL A 167 6.17 33.67 -1.40
C VAL A 167 7.61 34.27 -1.35
N ALA A 168 8.06 34.86 -2.45
CA ALA A 168 9.38 35.52 -2.54
C ALA A 168 9.56 36.68 -1.57
N MET A 169 8.47 37.30 -1.09
CA MET A 169 8.53 38.41 -0.15
C MET A 169 8.94 37.97 1.26
N ALA A 170 8.73 36.69 1.58
CA ALA A 170 9.17 36.10 2.86
C ALA A 170 10.68 35.76 2.79
N SER A 171 11.52 36.75 2.55
CA SER A 171 12.97 36.57 2.26
C SER A 171 13.77 35.89 3.39
N ARG A 172 13.23 35.85 4.62
CA ARG A 172 13.86 35.20 5.78
C ARG A 172 13.49 33.73 5.93
N LEU A 173 12.69 33.21 5.01
CA LEU A 173 12.15 31.82 5.10
C LEU A 173 13.28 30.77 5.03
N GLU A 174 13.34 29.95 6.07
CA GLU A 174 14.31 28.86 6.21
C GLU A 174 13.66 27.49 5.93
N PHE A 175 12.37 27.31 6.28
CA PHE A 175 11.65 26.06 6.15
C PHE A 175 10.28 26.29 5.50
N LEU A 176 10.08 25.71 4.31
CA LEU A 176 8.80 25.75 3.60
C LEU A 176 8.34 24.33 3.34
N SER A 177 7.23 23.92 3.99
CA SER A 177 6.63 22.61 3.79
C SER A 177 5.15 22.73 3.42
N LEU A 178 4.83 22.31 2.20
CA LEU A 178 3.46 22.27 1.66
C LEU A 178 3.09 20.84 1.22
N ALA A 179 3.84 19.84 1.69
CA ALA A 179 3.71 18.45 1.26
C ALA A 179 2.34 17.85 1.60
N THR A 180 1.96 16.82 0.88
CA THR A 180 0.73 16.04 1.14
C THR A 180 -0.51 16.95 1.19
N ASN A 181 -0.75 17.61 0.05
CA ASN A 181 -1.87 18.52 -0.16
C ASN A 181 -2.50 18.29 -1.55
N ASN A 182 -3.35 19.19 -1.99
CA ASN A 182 -3.98 19.12 -3.31
C ASN A 182 -3.57 20.32 -4.20
N LEU A 183 -2.35 20.87 -3.93
CA LEU A 183 -1.81 22.01 -4.66
C LEU A 183 -1.45 21.62 -6.10
N SER A 184 -1.54 22.59 -7.03
CA SER A 184 -1.35 22.34 -8.46
C SER A 184 -0.59 23.52 -9.11
N GLY A 185 -0.56 23.55 -10.43
CA GLY A 185 0.19 24.59 -11.16
C GLY A 185 1.68 24.27 -11.23
N ALA A 186 2.48 25.25 -11.63
CA ALA A 186 3.93 25.12 -11.73
C ALA A 186 4.62 25.59 -10.45
N ILE A 187 5.83 25.08 -10.20
CA ILE A 187 6.69 25.62 -9.15
C ILE A 187 7.11 27.03 -9.63
N PRO A 188 6.74 28.10 -8.92
CA PRO A 188 7.01 29.44 -9.43
C PRO A 188 8.50 29.77 -9.39
N PRO A 189 9.07 30.34 -10.47
CA PRO A 189 10.51 30.66 -10.52
C PRO A 189 10.99 31.58 -9.39
N VAL A 190 10.09 32.39 -8.83
CA VAL A 190 10.42 33.29 -7.73
C VAL A 190 10.84 32.55 -6.45
N ILE A 191 10.58 31.25 -6.36
CA ILE A 191 11.02 30.45 -5.21
C ILE A 191 12.54 30.49 -5.04
N GLY A 192 13.26 30.65 -6.16
CA GLY A 192 14.73 30.81 -6.17
C GLY A 192 15.24 32.12 -5.54
N MET A 193 14.34 33.03 -5.13
CA MET A 193 14.72 34.26 -4.41
C MET A 193 14.82 34.03 -2.89
N LEU A 194 14.40 32.85 -2.40
CA LEU A 194 14.42 32.50 -0.98
C LEU A 194 15.82 31.99 -0.55
N ALA A 195 16.82 32.89 -0.61
CA ALA A 195 18.23 32.53 -0.42
C ALA A 195 18.55 31.88 0.93
N ASN A 196 17.71 32.10 1.96
CA ASN A 196 17.89 31.51 3.30
C ASN A 196 17.28 30.12 3.47
N LEU A 197 16.61 29.60 2.43
CA LEU A 197 15.85 28.36 2.53
C LEU A 197 16.77 27.16 2.73
N LYS A 198 16.49 26.35 3.74
CA LYS A 198 17.22 25.12 4.10
C LYS A 198 16.42 23.87 3.74
N LEU A 199 15.07 23.97 3.83
CA LEU A 199 14.19 22.87 3.48
C LEU A 199 13.05 23.36 2.60
N LEU A 200 12.89 22.70 1.46
CA LEU A 200 11.74 22.89 0.57
C LEU A 200 11.08 21.54 0.35
N ASP A 201 9.85 21.39 0.88
CA ASP A 201 9.08 20.16 0.72
C ASP A 201 7.75 20.46 0.03
N LEU A 202 7.64 20.05 -1.24
CA LEU A 202 6.43 20.20 -2.07
C LEU A 202 5.89 18.83 -2.48
N SER A 203 6.36 17.76 -1.83
CA SER A 203 6.02 16.39 -2.19
C SER A 203 4.52 16.08 -2.01
N GLU A 204 4.07 15.00 -2.69
CA GLU A 204 2.70 14.51 -2.58
C GLU A 204 1.65 15.60 -2.86
N ASN A 205 1.73 16.17 -4.07
CA ASN A 205 0.84 17.21 -4.56
C ASN A 205 0.52 16.95 -6.05
N LYS A 206 0.01 17.97 -6.74
CA LYS A 206 -0.32 17.88 -8.18
C LYS A 206 0.49 18.89 -9.02
N PHE A 207 1.66 19.33 -8.51
CA PHE A 207 2.51 20.27 -9.23
C PHE A 207 2.92 19.68 -10.58
N ALA A 208 2.91 20.54 -11.62
CA ALA A 208 3.18 20.14 -13.01
C ALA A 208 4.16 21.10 -13.67
N GLY A 209 4.55 20.81 -14.91
CA GLY A 209 5.53 21.62 -15.62
C GLY A 209 6.95 21.31 -15.15
N THR A 210 7.91 22.15 -15.52
CA THR A 210 9.32 21.91 -15.27
C THR A 210 9.78 22.51 -13.92
N ILE A 211 10.84 21.92 -13.38
CA ILE A 211 11.54 22.50 -12.22
C ILE A 211 12.25 23.75 -12.72
N PRO A 212 11.99 24.93 -12.15
CA PRO A 212 12.59 26.18 -12.65
C PRO A 212 14.10 26.23 -12.41
N ARG A 213 14.85 26.77 -13.39
CA ARG A 213 16.31 26.92 -13.27
C ARG A 213 16.73 27.73 -12.04
N THR A 214 15.89 28.68 -11.61
CA THR A 214 16.15 29.51 -10.45
C THR A 214 16.27 28.71 -9.15
N ILE A 215 15.84 27.43 -9.13
CA ILE A 215 16.01 26.54 -7.96
C ILE A 215 17.50 26.46 -7.56
N GLY A 216 18.41 26.54 -8.55
CA GLY A 216 19.84 26.52 -8.32
C GLY A 216 20.40 27.72 -7.56
N ASN A 217 19.57 28.78 -7.36
CA ASN A 217 19.96 29.94 -6.54
C ASN A 217 19.85 29.65 -5.04
N LEU A 218 19.19 28.54 -4.66
CA LEU A 218 19.00 28.13 -3.27
C LEU A 218 20.28 27.47 -2.73
N THR A 219 21.36 28.22 -2.65
CA THR A 219 22.68 27.68 -2.28
C THR A 219 22.76 27.17 -0.84
N ASN A 220 21.85 27.61 0.04
CA ASN A 220 21.75 27.16 1.44
C ASN A 220 20.80 25.97 1.61
N LEU A 221 20.14 25.50 0.53
CA LEU A 221 19.15 24.43 0.63
C LEU A 221 19.83 23.08 0.94
N GLU A 222 19.44 22.47 2.05
CA GLU A 222 19.95 21.18 2.50
C GLU A 222 19.06 20.02 2.06
N THR A 223 17.73 20.26 2.01
CA THR A 223 16.76 19.22 1.67
C THR A 223 15.75 19.73 0.65
N LEU A 224 15.66 19.03 -0.48
CA LEU A 224 14.66 19.29 -1.52
C LEU A 224 13.82 18.04 -1.74
N ARG A 225 12.51 18.16 -1.50
CA ARG A 225 11.55 17.08 -1.73
C ARG A 225 10.46 17.53 -2.69
N LEU A 226 10.39 16.85 -3.84
CA LEU A 226 9.40 17.11 -4.91
C LEU A 226 8.69 15.81 -5.33
N TYR A 227 8.88 14.73 -4.59
CA TYR A 227 8.39 13.40 -4.98
C TYR A 227 6.84 13.36 -5.02
N THR A 228 6.32 12.43 -5.82
CA THR A 228 4.88 12.20 -6.00
C THR A 228 4.18 13.49 -6.44
N ASN A 229 4.52 13.92 -7.67
CA ASN A 229 3.93 15.07 -8.35
C ASN A 229 3.75 14.74 -9.84
N LYS A 230 3.49 15.74 -10.67
CA LYS A 230 3.35 15.60 -12.14
C LYS A 230 4.43 16.41 -12.89
N LEU A 231 5.61 16.58 -12.26
CA LEU A 231 6.70 17.38 -12.83
C LEU A 231 7.28 16.71 -14.06
N THR A 232 7.62 17.51 -15.06
CA THR A 232 8.10 17.08 -16.39
C THR A 232 9.42 17.74 -16.74
N GLY A 233 9.99 17.32 -17.88
CA GLY A 233 11.22 17.92 -18.44
C GLY A 233 12.48 17.50 -17.70
N ARG A 234 13.57 18.19 -17.94
CA ARG A 234 14.90 17.84 -17.42
C ARG A 234 15.20 18.56 -16.09
N LEU A 235 16.05 17.95 -15.29
CA LEU A 235 16.63 18.65 -14.14
C LEU A 235 17.53 19.78 -14.65
N PRO A 236 17.38 20.99 -14.11
CA PRO A 236 18.25 22.12 -14.51
C PRO A 236 19.73 21.88 -14.17
N ASP A 237 20.64 22.29 -15.05
CA ASP A 237 22.08 22.22 -14.80
C ASP A 237 22.49 23.03 -13.57
N GLU A 238 21.70 24.03 -13.23
CA GLU A 238 21.91 24.93 -12.08
C GLU A 238 21.84 24.18 -10.73
N PHE A 239 21.36 22.93 -10.69
CA PHE A 239 21.50 22.09 -9.50
C PHE A 239 22.95 22.01 -9.02
N ALA A 240 23.92 22.16 -9.93
CA ALA A 240 25.35 22.20 -9.59
C ALA A 240 25.73 23.31 -8.58
N ASN A 241 24.90 24.34 -8.48
CA ASN A 241 25.16 25.48 -7.59
C ASN A 241 24.70 25.23 -6.13
N MET A 242 23.90 24.17 -5.90
CA MET A 242 23.27 23.91 -4.60
C MET A 242 24.25 23.18 -3.68
N THR A 243 25.33 23.84 -3.31
CA THR A 243 26.46 23.20 -2.62
C THR A 243 26.12 22.70 -1.20
N ALA A 244 25.08 23.24 -0.56
CA ALA A 244 24.64 22.78 0.75
C ALA A 244 23.74 21.53 0.66
N LEU A 245 23.30 21.13 -0.54
CA LEU A 245 22.28 20.08 -0.73
C LEU A 245 22.78 18.72 -0.23
N GLN A 246 22.04 18.15 0.73
CA GLN A 246 22.31 16.86 1.35
C GLN A 246 21.32 15.79 0.89
N LYS A 247 20.04 16.16 0.72
CA LYS A 247 18.97 15.21 0.38
C LYS A 247 18.15 15.74 -0.79
N LEU A 248 18.13 14.96 -1.86
CA LEU A 248 17.32 15.23 -3.05
C LEU A 248 16.35 14.07 -3.29
N SER A 249 15.04 14.34 -3.16
CA SER A 249 14.01 13.35 -3.44
C SER A 249 13.05 13.89 -4.51
N ILE A 250 13.09 13.28 -5.69
CA ILE A 250 12.33 13.68 -6.88
C ILE A 250 11.58 12.49 -7.50
N SER A 251 11.43 11.42 -6.75
CA SER A 251 10.80 10.18 -7.22
C SER A 251 9.32 10.38 -7.58
N THR A 252 8.80 9.47 -8.39
CA THR A 252 7.39 9.42 -8.78
C THR A 252 6.94 10.76 -9.38
N ASN A 253 7.53 11.04 -10.56
CA ASN A 253 7.24 12.19 -11.40
C ASN A 253 7.33 11.77 -12.87
N MET A 254 7.34 12.72 -13.81
CA MET A 254 7.54 12.46 -15.24
C MET A 254 8.82 13.19 -15.73
N LEU A 255 9.83 13.28 -14.86
CA LEU A 255 11.12 13.92 -15.20
C LEU A 255 11.91 13.05 -16.18
N GLU A 256 12.60 13.70 -17.13
CA GLU A 256 13.26 13.00 -18.24
C GLU A 256 14.67 13.53 -18.51
N GLY A 257 15.34 12.92 -19.50
CA GLY A 257 16.70 13.32 -19.90
C GLY A 257 17.76 12.75 -18.96
N GLU A 258 18.96 13.26 -19.03
CA GLU A 258 20.11 12.81 -18.24
C GLU A 258 20.18 13.57 -16.91
N LEU A 259 20.83 12.97 -15.92
CA LEU A 259 21.16 13.68 -14.68
C LEU A 259 22.23 14.73 -14.98
N PRO A 260 22.06 15.98 -14.52
CA PRO A 260 23.08 17.01 -14.71
C PRO A 260 24.45 16.57 -14.17
N ALA A 261 25.51 16.75 -14.95
CA ALA A 261 26.86 16.36 -14.55
C ALA A 261 27.31 17.04 -13.25
N GLY A 262 26.82 18.25 -13.00
CA GLY A 262 27.10 18.99 -11.75
C GLY A 262 26.55 18.32 -10.51
N LEU A 263 25.40 17.66 -10.64
CA LEU A 263 24.79 16.93 -9.51
C LEU A 263 25.74 15.86 -8.95
N ALA A 264 26.52 15.22 -9.84
CA ALA A 264 27.48 14.18 -9.46
C ALA A 264 28.61 14.72 -8.57
N ARG A 265 28.83 16.03 -8.58
CA ARG A 265 29.95 16.69 -7.90
C ARG A 265 29.56 17.46 -6.65
N LEU A 266 28.28 17.47 -6.28
CA LEU A 266 27.83 18.16 -5.08
C LEU A 266 28.54 17.61 -3.84
N PRO A 267 29.23 18.47 -3.06
CA PRO A 267 30.12 17.97 -2.01
C PRO A 267 29.39 17.35 -0.82
N ASN A 268 28.17 17.76 -0.57
CA ASN A 268 27.43 17.38 0.63
C ASN A 268 26.27 16.39 0.36
N LEU A 269 26.08 15.95 -0.89
CA LEU A 269 24.93 15.11 -1.25
C LEU A 269 25.07 13.71 -0.63
N VAL A 270 24.18 13.41 0.31
CA VAL A 270 24.12 12.15 1.09
C VAL A 270 23.04 11.21 0.55
N GLY A 271 21.94 11.76 0.03
CA GLY A 271 20.82 10.97 -0.46
C GLY A 271 20.28 11.47 -1.79
N LEU A 272 20.19 10.55 -2.76
CA LEU A 272 19.51 10.77 -4.03
C LEU A 272 18.41 9.72 -4.19
N VAL A 273 17.15 10.19 -4.26
CA VAL A 273 15.98 9.33 -4.45
C VAL A 273 15.24 9.85 -5.71
N ALA A 274 15.41 9.14 -6.83
CA ALA A 274 14.92 9.56 -8.15
C ALA A 274 14.15 8.47 -8.89
N PHE A 275 13.67 7.45 -8.18
CA PHE A 275 12.95 6.32 -8.78
C PHE A 275 11.60 6.75 -9.37
N ASN A 276 11.04 5.92 -10.26
CA ASN A 276 9.76 6.18 -10.94
C ASN A 276 9.77 7.52 -11.67
N ASN A 277 10.60 7.60 -12.72
CA ASN A 277 10.68 8.75 -13.62
C ASN A 277 10.99 8.26 -15.04
N LEU A 278 11.29 9.18 -15.94
CA LEU A 278 11.63 8.88 -17.33
C LEU A 278 13.11 9.20 -17.64
N PHE A 279 13.95 9.32 -16.61
CA PHE A 279 15.38 9.64 -16.77
C PHE A 279 16.06 8.62 -17.68
N SER A 280 16.98 9.09 -18.52
CA SER A 280 17.66 8.27 -19.53
C SER A 280 19.14 8.66 -19.63
N GLY A 281 19.85 8.06 -20.57
CA GLY A 281 21.28 8.32 -20.74
C GLY A 281 22.13 7.55 -19.75
N THR A 282 23.38 7.92 -19.60
CA THR A 282 24.35 7.25 -18.75
C THR A 282 24.56 8.02 -17.44
N ILE A 283 24.84 7.29 -16.37
CA ILE A 283 25.29 7.91 -15.13
C ILE A 283 26.79 8.20 -15.27
N PRO A 284 27.26 9.43 -14.98
CA PRO A 284 28.69 9.71 -15.05
C PRO A 284 29.50 8.74 -14.16
N LEU A 285 30.62 8.22 -14.69
CA LEU A 285 31.42 7.22 -13.99
C LEU A 285 31.95 7.71 -12.63
N ASP A 286 32.15 9.02 -12.48
CA ASP A 286 32.60 9.66 -11.24
C ASP A 286 31.44 10.01 -10.30
N PHE A 287 30.18 9.67 -10.65
CA PHE A 287 29.03 9.91 -9.79
C PHE A 287 29.24 9.26 -8.40
N GLY A 288 29.11 10.05 -7.35
CA GLY A 288 29.35 9.60 -5.99
C GLY A 288 30.78 9.79 -5.47
N ARG A 289 31.67 10.37 -6.28
CA ARG A 289 33.08 10.61 -5.91
C ARG A 289 33.26 11.50 -4.67
N ASN A 290 32.21 12.25 -4.27
CA ASN A 290 32.21 13.04 -3.05
C ASN A 290 32.38 12.16 -1.77
N GLY A 291 32.09 10.85 -1.88
CA GLY A 291 32.23 9.91 -0.76
C GLY A 291 31.21 10.05 0.35
N GLN A 292 30.12 10.77 0.11
CA GLN A 292 29.13 11.10 1.16
C GLN A 292 27.86 10.25 1.09
N PHE A 293 27.58 9.55 -0.01
CA PHE A 293 26.31 8.87 -0.21
C PHE A 293 26.02 7.79 0.85
N ALA A 294 24.84 7.88 1.45
CA ALA A 294 24.25 6.83 2.27
C ALA A 294 23.13 6.10 1.50
N ILE A 295 22.39 6.82 0.65
CA ILE A 295 21.25 6.29 -0.10
C ILE A 295 21.32 6.75 -1.56
N ILE A 296 21.25 5.78 -2.47
CA ILE A 296 21.06 6.03 -3.92
C ILE A 296 19.93 5.12 -4.40
N SER A 297 18.80 5.70 -4.82
CA SER A 297 17.68 4.97 -5.42
C SER A 297 17.31 5.61 -6.75
N MET A 298 17.48 4.87 -7.85
CA MET A 298 17.21 5.33 -9.22
C MET A 298 16.34 4.32 -9.97
N ALA A 299 15.61 3.50 -9.23
CA ALA A 299 14.81 2.41 -9.79
C ALA A 299 13.75 2.93 -10.78
N ASN A 300 13.30 2.05 -11.66
CA ASN A 300 12.20 2.32 -12.61
C ASN A 300 12.43 3.62 -13.37
N ASN A 301 13.46 3.60 -14.23
CA ASN A 301 13.85 4.68 -15.14
C ASN A 301 14.34 4.07 -16.46
N ARG A 302 15.02 4.87 -17.28
CA ARG A 302 15.55 4.42 -18.57
C ARG A 302 17.08 4.61 -18.65
N PHE A 303 17.77 4.65 -17.49
CA PHE A 303 19.23 4.78 -17.44
C PHE A 303 19.91 3.60 -18.13
N SER A 304 21.05 3.86 -18.78
CA SER A 304 21.78 2.85 -19.54
C SER A 304 23.30 2.96 -19.29
N GLY A 305 24.07 2.11 -19.96
CA GLY A 305 25.52 2.07 -19.76
C GLY A 305 25.92 1.33 -18.50
N GLY A 306 27.13 1.53 -18.04
CA GLY A 306 27.68 0.84 -16.88
C GLY A 306 27.33 1.50 -15.53
N LEU A 307 27.40 0.71 -14.46
CA LEU A 307 27.21 1.24 -13.11
C LEU A 307 28.37 2.17 -12.70
N PRO A 308 28.11 3.28 -12.00
CA PRO A 308 29.14 4.27 -11.70
C PRO A 308 30.15 3.79 -10.65
N ARG A 309 31.45 3.86 -10.97
CA ARG A 309 32.54 3.48 -10.06
C ARG A 309 32.76 4.50 -8.95
N GLY A 310 32.39 5.77 -9.18
CA GLY A 310 32.56 6.83 -8.16
C GLY A 310 31.82 6.54 -6.85
N VAL A 311 30.73 5.78 -6.90
CA VAL A 311 29.96 5.37 -5.72
C VAL A 311 30.85 4.67 -4.67
N CYS A 312 31.91 4.01 -5.10
CA CYS A 312 32.83 3.29 -4.20
C CYS A 312 33.56 4.22 -3.21
N ALA A 313 33.65 5.52 -3.50
CA ALA A 313 34.19 6.49 -2.54
C ALA A 313 33.33 6.55 -1.27
N SER A 314 32.04 6.17 -1.36
CA SER A 314 31.11 6.16 -0.23
C SER A 314 31.12 4.81 0.54
N ALA A 315 32.15 3.98 0.39
CA ALA A 315 32.18 2.63 0.95
C ALA A 315 31.91 2.56 2.47
N ALA A 316 32.31 3.61 3.20
CA ALA A 316 32.13 3.70 4.65
C ALA A 316 30.74 4.22 5.06
N ARG A 317 29.88 4.59 4.10
CA ARG A 317 28.59 5.25 4.41
C ARG A 317 27.41 4.63 3.69
N LEU A 318 27.61 4.07 2.49
CA LEU A 318 26.53 3.63 1.62
C LEU A 318 25.78 2.44 2.22
N GLN A 319 24.51 2.66 2.52
CA GLN A 319 23.61 1.67 3.11
C GLN A 319 22.63 1.10 2.09
N TRP A 320 22.20 1.93 1.14
CA TRP A 320 21.18 1.51 0.17
C TRP A 320 21.60 1.93 -1.26
N LEU A 321 21.65 0.94 -2.15
CA LEU A 321 21.91 1.15 -3.57
C LEU A 321 20.86 0.41 -4.40
N GLY A 322 20.04 1.17 -5.15
CA GLY A 322 18.94 0.62 -5.95
C GLY A 322 18.86 1.20 -7.35
N PRO A 323 19.65 0.68 -8.31
CA PRO A 323 19.48 1.01 -9.73
C PRO A 323 18.59 0.03 -10.49
N ASP A 324 17.71 -0.70 -9.83
CA ASP A 324 16.84 -1.72 -10.43
C ASP A 324 15.86 -1.13 -11.45
N ASP A 325 15.28 -1.99 -12.31
CA ASP A 325 14.31 -1.59 -13.35
C ASP A 325 14.85 -0.46 -14.25
N ASN A 326 15.99 -0.74 -14.90
CA ASN A 326 16.64 0.19 -15.81
C ASN A 326 17.23 -0.57 -17.02
N ARG A 327 18.17 0.04 -17.73
CA ARG A 327 18.86 -0.59 -18.87
C ARG A 327 20.38 -0.64 -18.64
N PHE A 328 20.81 -0.68 -17.36
CA PHE A 328 22.23 -0.78 -17.04
C PHE A 328 22.81 -2.08 -17.59
N SER A 329 24.03 -2.01 -18.13
CA SER A 329 24.67 -3.15 -18.80
C SER A 329 26.15 -3.27 -18.37
N GLY A 330 26.79 -4.34 -18.83
CA GLY A 330 28.17 -4.62 -18.45
C GLY A 330 28.25 -5.31 -17.09
N THR A 331 29.42 -5.29 -16.47
CA THR A 331 29.69 -5.96 -15.19
C THR A 331 29.54 -5.00 -14.02
N VAL A 332 29.23 -5.57 -12.86
CA VAL A 332 29.22 -4.80 -11.60
C VAL A 332 30.67 -4.38 -11.29
N PRO A 333 30.93 -3.10 -10.99
CA PRO A 333 32.30 -2.66 -10.68
C PRO A 333 32.91 -3.45 -9.53
N ALA A 334 34.12 -3.98 -9.69
CA ALA A 334 34.79 -4.78 -8.67
C ALA A 334 34.90 -4.08 -7.32
N CYS A 335 34.93 -2.73 -7.30
CA CYS A 335 35.02 -1.97 -6.06
C CYS A 335 33.73 -2.04 -5.21
N TYR A 336 32.59 -2.53 -5.79
CA TYR A 336 31.36 -2.72 -4.98
C TYR A 336 31.56 -3.77 -3.87
N ARG A 337 32.54 -4.66 -4.03
CA ARG A 337 32.93 -5.63 -3.02
C ARG A 337 33.42 -4.97 -1.71
N SER A 338 33.81 -3.68 -1.79
CA SER A 338 34.31 -2.93 -0.61
C SER A 338 33.22 -2.11 0.10
N LEU A 339 31.96 -2.14 -0.35
CA LEU A 339 30.84 -1.38 0.22
C LEU A 339 30.33 -2.04 1.52
N LYS A 340 31.17 -2.04 2.55
CA LYS A 340 30.97 -2.85 3.77
C LYS A 340 29.71 -2.54 4.57
N ASN A 341 29.23 -1.29 4.50
CA ASN A 341 28.06 -0.86 5.27
C ASN A 341 26.72 -1.06 4.51
N LEU A 342 26.81 -1.72 3.36
CA LEU A 342 25.63 -1.94 2.52
C LEU A 342 24.62 -2.86 3.22
N MET A 343 23.43 -2.34 3.42
CA MET A 343 22.31 -3.05 4.04
C MET A 343 21.32 -3.58 2.99
N ARG A 344 21.17 -2.84 1.89
CA ARG A 344 20.23 -3.19 0.82
C ARG A 344 20.84 -2.93 -0.54
N LEU A 345 20.89 -3.96 -1.38
CA LEU A 345 21.38 -3.88 -2.76
C LEU A 345 20.32 -4.42 -3.70
N ARG A 346 19.82 -3.56 -4.60
CA ARG A 346 18.85 -3.95 -5.62
C ARG A 346 19.36 -3.53 -6.98
N MET A 347 19.60 -4.51 -7.87
CA MET A 347 20.04 -4.28 -9.24
C MET A 347 19.17 -5.07 -10.22
N ALA A 348 17.98 -5.45 -9.76
CA ALA A 348 17.07 -6.32 -10.52
C ALA A 348 16.64 -5.69 -11.86
N ARG A 349 16.27 -6.55 -12.80
CA ARG A 349 15.66 -6.17 -14.06
C ARG A 349 16.46 -5.08 -14.80
N ASN A 350 17.72 -5.49 -15.15
CA ASN A 350 18.66 -4.71 -15.95
C ASN A 350 19.28 -5.63 -17.03
N GLN A 351 20.37 -5.20 -17.64
CA GLN A 351 21.12 -5.97 -18.63
C GLN A 351 22.54 -6.28 -18.10
N LEU A 352 22.67 -6.38 -16.77
CA LEU A 352 23.95 -6.65 -16.10
C LEU A 352 24.39 -8.10 -16.33
N ALA A 353 25.69 -8.32 -16.37
CA ALA A 353 26.27 -9.63 -16.66
C ALA A 353 27.55 -9.86 -15.84
N GLY A 354 28.08 -11.06 -15.92
CA GLY A 354 29.32 -11.46 -15.24
C GLY A 354 29.04 -12.43 -14.13
N ASP A 355 30.13 -12.93 -13.54
CA ASP A 355 30.07 -13.97 -12.53
C ASP A 355 29.47 -13.44 -11.23
N VAL A 356 28.40 -14.10 -10.76
CA VAL A 356 27.69 -13.70 -9.53
C VAL A 356 28.62 -13.75 -8.30
N SER A 357 29.62 -14.63 -8.31
CA SER A 357 30.58 -14.78 -7.21
C SER A 357 31.50 -13.55 -7.04
N GLU A 358 31.63 -12.74 -8.09
CA GLU A 358 32.51 -11.55 -8.09
C GLU A 358 31.80 -10.27 -7.60
N ILE A 359 30.49 -10.31 -7.35
CA ILE A 359 29.70 -9.11 -7.02
C ILE A 359 29.95 -8.64 -5.59
N LEU A 360 29.94 -9.57 -4.61
CA LEU A 360 29.98 -9.23 -3.19
C LEU A 360 31.30 -9.64 -2.53
N GLY A 361 31.77 -8.78 -1.62
CA GLY A 361 32.84 -9.09 -0.68
C GLY A 361 32.27 -9.43 0.70
N SER A 362 32.76 -8.75 1.74
CA SER A 362 32.21 -8.90 3.08
C SER A 362 31.19 -7.79 3.36
N HIS A 363 29.94 -8.17 3.55
CA HIS A 363 28.83 -7.24 3.81
C HIS A 363 28.04 -7.75 5.04
N PRO A 364 28.53 -7.48 6.26
CA PRO A 364 27.94 -8.08 7.46
C PRO A 364 26.49 -7.65 7.74
N ASP A 365 26.14 -6.44 7.33
CA ASP A 365 24.81 -5.85 7.58
C ASP A 365 23.83 -6.03 6.42
N LEU A 366 24.24 -6.70 5.35
CA LEU A 366 23.39 -6.90 4.16
C LEU A 366 22.20 -7.80 4.53
N TYR A 367 20.98 -7.23 4.51
CA TYR A 367 19.77 -7.99 4.80
C TYR A 367 18.92 -8.26 3.56
N TYR A 368 19.13 -7.50 2.48
CA TYR A 368 18.34 -7.61 1.26
C TYR A 368 19.26 -7.56 0.02
N LEU A 369 19.22 -8.62 -0.78
CA LEU A 369 19.97 -8.70 -2.05
C LEU A 369 19.02 -9.12 -3.16
N ASP A 370 18.91 -8.29 -4.20
CA ASP A 370 18.07 -8.57 -5.38
C ASP A 370 18.88 -8.28 -6.65
N LEU A 371 19.24 -9.34 -7.37
CA LEU A 371 19.94 -9.29 -8.66
C LEU A 371 19.09 -9.91 -9.77
N SER A 372 17.80 -10.13 -9.52
CA SER A 372 16.90 -10.87 -10.41
C SER A 372 16.75 -10.22 -11.78
N GLY A 373 16.36 -11.00 -12.78
CA GLY A 373 16.09 -10.50 -14.13
C GLY A 373 17.27 -9.82 -14.80
N ASN A 374 18.44 -10.45 -14.77
CA ASN A 374 19.68 -9.96 -15.40
C ASN A 374 20.31 -11.07 -16.26
N SER A 375 21.60 -10.96 -16.58
CA SER A 375 22.34 -11.96 -17.31
C SER A 375 23.55 -12.49 -16.52
N PHE A 376 23.46 -12.49 -15.18
CA PHE A 376 24.54 -13.02 -14.34
C PHE A 376 24.70 -14.52 -14.55
N ASP A 377 25.96 -14.97 -14.54
CA ASP A 377 26.33 -16.38 -14.70
C ASP A 377 27.24 -16.83 -13.52
N GLY A 378 28.02 -17.88 -13.71
CA GLY A 378 28.86 -18.44 -12.65
C GLY A 378 28.07 -19.36 -11.71
N GLU A 379 28.62 -19.61 -10.52
CA GLU A 379 28.03 -20.47 -9.50
C GLU A 379 27.76 -19.73 -8.20
N LEU A 380 26.80 -20.23 -7.42
CA LEU A 380 26.48 -19.66 -6.11
C LEU A 380 27.68 -19.84 -5.15
N PRO A 381 28.25 -18.74 -4.63
CA PRO A 381 29.47 -18.88 -3.84
C PRO A 381 29.20 -19.33 -2.40
N GLU A 382 29.97 -20.33 -1.93
CA GLU A 382 29.90 -20.83 -0.55
C GLU A 382 30.11 -19.71 0.48
N GLN A 383 30.94 -18.71 0.11
CA GLN A 383 31.29 -17.59 0.98
C GLN A 383 30.08 -16.73 1.40
N TRP A 384 29.00 -16.74 0.63
CA TRP A 384 27.81 -15.97 0.98
C TRP A 384 27.12 -16.47 2.26
N ALA A 385 27.45 -17.69 2.70
CA ALA A 385 26.97 -18.22 3.99
C ALA A 385 27.44 -17.37 5.20
N GLN A 386 28.41 -16.47 5.00
CA GLN A 386 28.86 -15.51 6.02
C GLN A 386 27.86 -14.37 6.26
N PHE A 387 26.93 -14.12 5.32
CA PHE A 387 25.95 -13.02 5.43
C PHE A 387 24.82 -13.41 6.39
N LYS A 388 25.09 -13.33 7.70
CA LYS A 388 24.18 -13.79 8.76
C LYS A 388 22.93 -12.91 8.90
N SER A 389 22.96 -11.68 8.38
CA SER A 389 21.83 -10.76 8.39
C SER A 389 20.90 -10.95 7.18
N LEU A 390 21.35 -11.64 6.13
CA LEU A 390 20.65 -11.74 4.86
C LEU A 390 19.34 -12.53 5.02
N SER A 391 18.24 -11.80 4.85
CA SER A 391 16.87 -12.35 4.98
C SER A 391 16.18 -12.55 3.65
N PHE A 392 16.54 -11.75 2.63
CA PHE A 392 15.94 -11.76 1.29
C PHE A 392 17.05 -11.94 0.25
N LEU A 393 16.98 -13.04 -0.51
CA LEU A 393 17.94 -13.34 -1.57
C LEU A 393 17.18 -13.69 -2.84
N HIS A 394 17.18 -12.76 -3.81
CA HIS A 394 16.52 -12.93 -5.10
C HIS A 394 17.55 -12.89 -6.24
N LEU A 395 17.69 -14.03 -6.92
CA LEU A 395 18.61 -14.21 -8.05
C LEU A 395 17.87 -14.77 -9.28
N ASP A 396 16.55 -14.79 -9.24
CA ASP A 396 15.73 -15.40 -10.28
C ASP A 396 15.94 -14.74 -11.65
N GLY A 397 15.66 -15.51 -12.72
CA GLY A 397 15.75 -14.98 -14.08
C GLY A 397 17.17 -14.58 -14.52
N ASN A 398 18.16 -15.44 -14.19
CA ASN A 398 19.56 -15.26 -14.56
C ASN A 398 20.11 -16.51 -15.31
N LYS A 399 21.42 -16.65 -15.40
CA LYS A 399 22.07 -17.80 -16.05
C LYS A 399 22.95 -18.58 -15.07
N ILE A 400 22.68 -18.44 -13.75
CA ILE A 400 23.49 -19.02 -12.66
C ILE A 400 23.38 -20.53 -12.74
N ALA A 401 24.54 -21.23 -12.61
CA ALA A 401 24.65 -22.69 -12.76
C ALA A 401 25.21 -23.33 -11.47
N GLY A 402 25.59 -24.59 -11.55
CA GLY A 402 26.16 -25.28 -10.41
C GLY A 402 25.12 -25.73 -9.41
N LYS A 403 25.52 -25.92 -8.17
CA LYS A 403 24.67 -26.44 -7.09
C LYS A 403 24.26 -25.32 -6.12
N ILE A 404 23.17 -25.56 -5.38
CA ILE A 404 22.82 -24.72 -4.24
C ILE A 404 23.73 -25.13 -3.08
N PRO A 405 24.52 -24.19 -2.50
CA PRO A 405 25.43 -24.56 -1.41
C PRO A 405 24.69 -25.02 -0.14
N ALA A 406 25.08 -26.14 0.43
CA ALA A 406 24.53 -26.63 1.71
C ALA A 406 24.80 -25.65 2.86
N SER A 407 25.90 -24.88 2.78
CA SER A 407 26.28 -23.88 3.76
C SER A 407 25.21 -22.76 3.91
N TYR A 408 24.35 -22.54 2.91
CA TYR A 408 23.26 -21.56 2.98
C TYR A 408 22.25 -21.90 4.10
N GLY A 409 22.16 -23.17 4.52
CA GLY A 409 21.35 -23.60 5.66
C GLY A 409 21.76 -22.97 7.01
N SER A 410 22.87 -22.22 7.06
CA SER A 410 23.33 -21.51 8.26
C SER A 410 23.01 -19.99 8.24
N MET A 411 22.32 -19.53 7.20
CA MET A 411 21.96 -18.12 7.03
C MET A 411 20.65 -17.79 7.78
N ALA A 412 20.14 -16.56 7.61
CA ALA A 412 18.87 -16.14 8.24
C ALA A 412 17.74 -15.96 7.19
N LEU A 413 17.88 -16.62 6.04
CA LEU A 413 16.97 -16.43 4.89
C LEU A 413 15.52 -16.73 5.24
N GLN A 414 14.66 -15.77 4.91
CA GLN A 414 13.20 -15.90 5.02
C GLN A 414 12.54 -15.99 3.64
N ASP A 415 13.12 -15.31 2.65
CA ASP A 415 12.66 -15.35 1.26
C ASP A 415 13.84 -15.70 0.36
N LEU A 416 13.76 -16.84 -0.32
CA LEU A 416 14.80 -17.33 -1.23
C LEU A 416 14.18 -17.61 -2.59
N ASP A 417 14.55 -16.79 -3.58
CA ASP A 417 14.11 -17.00 -4.96
C ASP A 417 15.33 -17.20 -5.88
N LEU A 418 15.49 -18.44 -6.36
CA LEU A 418 16.56 -18.83 -7.29
C LEU A 418 15.95 -19.33 -8.61
N SER A 419 14.68 -19.03 -8.86
CA SER A 419 13.94 -19.59 -9.99
C SER A 419 14.49 -19.12 -11.34
N SER A 420 14.16 -19.86 -12.40
CA SER A 420 14.53 -19.50 -13.78
C SER A 420 16.04 -19.26 -13.94
N ASN A 421 16.82 -20.24 -13.52
CA ASN A 421 18.28 -20.29 -13.64
C ASN A 421 18.72 -21.64 -14.27
N ARG A 422 19.98 -22.03 -14.11
CA ARG A 422 20.53 -23.29 -14.62
C ARG A 422 21.08 -24.17 -13.48
N LEU A 423 20.54 -23.98 -12.26
CA LEU A 423 20.99 -24.71 -11.08
C LEU A 423 20.69 -26.18 -11.22
N ALA A 424 21.65 -27.04 -10.81
CA ALA A 424 21.57 -28.49 -10.96
C ALA A 424 21.91 -29.21 -9.65
N GLY A 425 21.77 -30.54 -9.64
CA GLY A 425 22.05 -31.34 -8.45
C GLY A 425 20.86 -31.35 -7.48
N ALA A 426 21.08 -31.89 -6.29
CA ALA A 426 20.02 -32.05 -5.31
C ALA A 426 19.74 -30.75 -4.52
N ILE A 427 18.48 -30.61 -4.07
CA ILE A 427 18.11 -29.54 -3.11
C ILE A 427 18.75 -29.88 -1.76
N PRO A 428 19.60 -29.00 -1.19
CA PRO A 428 20.23 -29.29 0.09
C PRO A 428 19.23 -29.47 1.24
N PRO A 429 19.31 -30.56 1.99
CA PRO A 429 18.41 -30.74 3.15
C PRO A 429 18.60 -29.69 4.22
N GLU A 430 19.72 -28.99 4.24
CA GLU A 430 20.04 -27.89 5.16
C GLU A 430 19.08 -26.71 5.02
N LEU A 431 18.46 -26.52 3.85
CA LEU A 431 17.47 -25.45 3.63
C LEU A 431 16.26 -25.59 4.56
N GLY A 432 15.97 -26.81 5.03
CA GLY A 432 14.92 -27.06 6.01
C GLY A 432 15.19 -26.49 7.41
N LYS A 433 16.42 -26.03 7.68
CA LYS A 433 16.79 -25.39 8.95
C LYS A 433 16.51 -23.88 8.95
N LEU A 434 16.29 -23.31 7.77
CA LEU A 434 16.09 -21.87 7.58
C LEU A 434 14.70 -21.43 8.06
N PRO A 435 14.56 -20.17 8.53
CA PRO A 435 13.24 -19.63 8.90
C PRO A 435 12.40 -19.22 7.67
N LEU A 436 12.45 -19.99 6.60
CA LEU A 436 11.83 -19.67 5.32
C LEU A 436 10.33 -19.43 5.43
N THR A 437 9.87 -18.34 4.82
CA THR A 437 8.47 -18.08 4.52
C THR A 437 8.18 -18.38 3.05
N LYS A 438 9.18 -18.13 2.18
CA LYS A 438 9.08 -18.39 0.74
C LYS A 438 10.33 -19.11 0.24
N LEU A 439 10.11 -20.16 -0.56
CA LEU A 439 11.18 -20.86 -1.29
C LEU A 439 10.71 -21.09 -2.72
N ASN A 440 11.39 -20.45 -3.67
CA ASN A 440 11.10 -20.57 -5.09
C ASN A 440 12.35 -21.07 -5.83
N LEU A 441 12.30 -22.32 -6.31
CA LEU A 441 13.38 -22.94 -7.08
C LEU A 441 12.89 -23.34 -8.49
N ARG A 442 11.75 -22.79 -8.91
CA ARG A 442 11.07 -23.10 -10.17
C ARG A 442 12.01 -22.92 -11.37
N ARG A 443 11.80 -23.77 -12.42
CA ARG A 443 12.51 -23.67 -13.71
C ARG A 443 14.03 -23.64 -13.55
N ASN A 444 14.53 -24.78 -13.05
CA ASN A 444 15.96 -25.07 -12.94
C ASN A 444 16.22 -26.50 -13.48
N MET A 445 17.40 -27.06 -13.22
CA MET A 445 17.74 -28.44 -13.58
C MET A 445 17.99 -29.27 -12.33
N LEU A 446 17.30 -28.93 -11.21
CA LEU A 446 17.45 -29.64 -9.93
C LEU A 446 16.93 -31.06 -10.03
N SER A 447 17.64 -32.01 -9.38
CA SER A 447 17.39 -33.47 -9.49
C SER A 447 17.38 -34.13 -8.13
N GLY A 448 17.04 -35.43 -8.12
CA GLY A 448 16.95 -36.20 -6.89
C GLY A 448 15.68 -35.88 -6.12
N ARG A 449 15.59 -36.36 -4.88
CA ARG A 449 14.36 -36.29 -4.08
C ARG A 449 14.14 -34.95 -3.40
N ILE A 450 12.88 -34.59 -3.17
CA ILE A 450 12.50 -33.45 -2.33
C ILE A 450 12.94 -33.78 -0.88
N PRO A 451 13.80 -32.95 -0.25
CA PRO A 451 14.27 -33.25 1.11
C PRO A 451 13.15 -33.27 2.15
N LEU A 452 13.08 -34.32 2.95
CA LEU A 452 12.13 -34.47 4.06
C LEU A 452 12.24 -33.30 5.04
N THR A 453 13.48 -32.79 5.21
CA THR A 453 13.79 -31.70 6.15
C THR A 453 13.08 -30.40 5.81
N LEU A 454 12.61 -30.20 4.56
CA LEU A 454 11.85 -28.99 4.22
C LEU A 454 10.58 -28.87 5.07
N GLY A 455 10.03 -30.02 5.54
CA GLY A 455 8.91 -30.04 6.49
C GLY A 455 9.22 -29.43 7.87
N ASN A 456 10.49 -29.14 8.17
CA ASN A 456 10.88 -28.49 9.41
C ASN A 456 10.82 -26.95 9.33
N ALA A 457 10.71 -26.39 8.13
CA ALA A 457 10.60 -24.94 7.93
C ALA A 457 9.18 -24.46 8.26
N THR A 458 8.78 -24.52 9.52
CA THR A 458 7.40 -24.34 10.00
C THR A 458 6.80 -22.97 9.70
N LYS A 459 7.63 -22.00 9.28
CA LYS A 459 7.16 -20.66 8.87
C LYS A 459 6.78 -20.61 7.40
N MET A 460 7.09 -21.68 6.62
CA MET A 460 6.93 -21.68 5.17
C MET A 460 5.47 -21.49 4.76
N GLU A 461 5.25 -20.51 3.90
CA GLU A 461 3.96 -20.11 3.36
C GLU A 461 3.84 -20.44 1.87
N MET A 462 4.97 -20.40 1.14
CA MET A 462 5.04 -20.65 -0.29
C MET A 462 6.21 -21.54 -0.64
N LEU A 463 5.94 -22.62 -1.41
CA LEU A 463 6.97 -23.54 -1.93
C LEU A 463 6.69 -23.79 -3.41
N ASP A 464 7.63 -23.37 -4.28
CA ASP A 464 7.56 -23.66 -5.71
C ASP A 464 8.83 -24.40 -6.17
N LEU A 465 8.68 -25.66 -6.53
CA LEU A 465 9.76 -26.52 -7.07
C LEU A 465 9.47 -26.92 -8.52
N SER A 466 8.49 -26.28 -9.16
CA SER A 466 8.00 -26.69 -10.48
C SER A 466 9.04 -26.53 -11.59
N GLY A 467 8.90 -27.31 -12.66
CA GLY A 467 9.77 -27.20 -13.82
C GLY A 467 11.22 -27.58 -13.52
N ASN A 468 11.43 -28.69 -12.86
CA ASN A 468 12.73 -29.28 -12.55
C ASN A 468 12.79 -30.76 -13.01
N VAL A 469 13.80 -31.51 -12.59
CA VAL A 469 13.90 -32.96 -12.88
C VAL A 469 13.91 -33.79 -11.57
N LEU A 470 13.16 -33.29 -10.55
CA LEU A 470 13.04 -33.96 -9.26
C LEU A 470 12.33 -35.28 -9.37
N ASP A 471 12.78 -36.26 -8.59
CA ASP A 471 12.25 -37.66 -8.62
C ASP A 471 11.75 -38.11 -7.24
N GLY A 472 11.29 -39.37 -7.17
CA GLY A 472 10.79 -39.96 -5.93
C GLY A 472 9.40 -39.42 -5.55
N GLY A 473 9.00 -39.69 -4.32
CA GLY A 473 7.66 -39.33 -3.85
C GLY A 473 7.56 -37.94 -3.25
N VAL A 474 6.33 -37.44 -3.12
CA VAL A 474 6.02 -36.23 -2.41
C VAL A 474 6.13 -36.48 -0.91
N PRO A 475 7.03 -35.77 -0.17
CA PRO A 475 7.23 -36.03 1.26
C PRO A 475 5.99 -35.77 2.11
N VAL A 476 5.61 -36.72 2.95
CA VAL A 476 4.53 -36.51 3.91
C VAL A 476 4.86 -35.38 4.91
N GLU A 477 6.15 -35.11 5.15
CA GLU A 477 6.64 -34.07 6.04
C GLU A 477 6.17 -32.67 5.63
N LEU A 478 5.89 -32.45 4.36
CA LEU A 478 5.36 -31.16 3.88
C LEU A 478 3.99 -30.84 4.52
N THR A 479 3.25 -31.87 4.97
CA THR A 479 1.96 -31.67 5.65
C THR A 479 2.10 -31.04 7.05
N LYS A 480 3.34 -30.99 7.60
CA LYS A 480 3.64 -30.31 8.88
C LYS A 480 3.65 -28.78 8.73
N LEU A 481 3.71 -28.26 7.49
CA LEU A 481 3.82 -26.83 7.19
C LEU A 481 2.45 -26.14 7.31
N ALA A 482 2.04 -25.91 8.55
CA ALA A 482 0.69 -25.44 8.88
C ALA A 482 0.33 -24.05 8.31
N LYS A 483 1.32 -23.28 7.86
CA LYS A 483 1.12 -21.95 7.26
C LYS A 483 1.12 -21.98 5.74
N MET A 484 1.52 -23.10 5.13
CA MET A 484 1.69 -23.20 3.68
C MET A 484 0.33 -23.03 2.98
N TRP A 485 0.24 -21.98 2.15
CA TRP A 485 -0.94 -21.72 1.35
C TRP A 485 -0.72 -22.03 -0.14
N TYR A 486 0.54 -22.11 -0.59
CA TYR A 486 0.88 -22.38 -1.99
C TYR A 486 1.96 -23.46 -2.07
N LEU A 487 1.64 -24.52 -2.83
CA LEU A 487 2.58 -25.63 -3.11
C LEU A 487 2.50 -25.99 -4.58
N ASN A 488 3.60 -25.78 -5.31
CA ASN A 488 3.71 -26.11 -6.72
C ASN A 488 4.88 -27.07 -6.95
N LEU A 489 4.57 -28.31 -7.33
CA LEU A 489 5.54 -29.35 -7.65
C LEU A 489 5.42 -29.80 -9.12
N SER A 490 4.66 -29.06 -9.95
CA SER A 490 4.33 -29.45 -11.32
C SER A 490 5.56 -29.56 -12.24
N SER A 491 5.41 -30.32 -13.32
CA SER A 491 6.46 -30.47 -14.33
C SER A 491 7.78 -30.93 -13.73
N ASN A 492 7.73 -32.12 -13.09
CA ASN A 492 8.88 -32.83 -12.52
C ASN A 492 8.79 -34.32 -12.92
N ASN A 493 9.61 -35.17 -12.31
CA ASN A 493 9.60 -36.63 -12.54
C ASN A 493 9.16 -37.37 -11.26
N LEU A 494 8.29 -36.74 -10.46
CA LEU A 494 7.80 -37.31 -9.20
C LEU A 494 6.92 -38.53 -9.44
N SER A 495 6.92 -39.49 -8.49
CA SER A 495 6.23 -40.76 -8.63
C SER A 495 5.69 -41.26 -7.28
N GLY A 496 4.75 -42.22 -7.36
CA GLY A 496 4.17 -42.84 -6.17
C GLY A 496 2.92 -42.13 -5.68
N GLU A 497 2.42 -42.57 -4.53
CA GLU A 497 1.17 -42.06 -3.95
C GLU A 497 1.35 -40.68 -3.30
N VAL A 498 0.47 -39.75 -3.67
CA VAL A 498 0.44 -38.41 -3.07
C VAL A 498 -0.13 -38.53 -1.66
N PRO A 499 0.56 -37.98 -0.62
CA PRO A 499 0.06 -38.07 0.76
C PRO A 499 -1.34 -37.48 0.92
N ALA A 500 -2.31 -38.29 1.33
CA ALA A 500 -3.72 -37.90 1.49
C ALA A 500 -3.86 -36.73 2.52
N LEU A 501 -2.88 -36.57 3.43
CA LEU A 501 -2.86 -35.50 4.41
C LEU A 501 -2.70 -34.09 3.77
N LEU A 502 -2.17 -34.02 2.53
CA LEU A 502 -2.10 -32.73 1.81
C LEU A 502 -3.50 -32.16 1.57
N GLY A 503 -4.47 -33.01 1.27
CA GLY A 503 -5.87 -32.63 1.08
C GLY A 503 -6.55 -32.16 2.37
N LYS A 504 -5.94 -32.43 3.53
CA LYS A 504 -6.49 -32.06 4.84
C LYS A 504 -5.82 -30.80 5.42
N MET A 505 -4.85 -30.21 4.73
CA MET A 505 -4.16 -29.00 5.17
C MET A 505 -5.09 -27.79 5.02
N ARG A 506 -5.54 -27.24 6.15
CA ARG A 506 -6.49 -26.12 6.18
C ARG A 506 -5.95 -24.81 5.57
N SER A 507 -4.65 -24.64 5.59
CA SER A 507 -3.99 -23.46 5.05
C SER A 507 -3.76 -23.53 3.54
N LEU A 508 -3.64 -24.75 2.98
CA LEU A 508 -3.26 -24.95 1.59
C LEU A 508 -4.39 -24.53 0.65
N MET A 509 -4.12 -23.56 -0.20
CA MET A 509 -5.09 -22.98 -1.13
C MET A 509 -4.81 -23.32 -2.58
N ALA A 510 -3.53 -23.41 -2.91
CA ALA A 510 -3.08 -23.75 -4.25
C ALA A 510 -2.14 -24.95 -4.19
N LEU A 511 -2.53 -26.01 -4.89
CA LEU A 511 -1.72 -27.22 -5.03
C LEU A 511 -1.65 -27.57 -6.51
N ASP A 512 -0.44 -27.57 -7.07
CA ASP A 512 -0.23 -27.96 -8.45
C ASP A 512 0.78 -29.13 -8.50
N LEU A 513 0.32 -30.28 -8.92
CA LEU A 513 1.10 -31.52 -9.09
C LEU A 513 1.15 -31.96 -10.56
N SER A 514 0.61 -31.15 -11.48
CA SER A 514 0.48 -31.51 -12.91
C SER A 514 1.84 -31.78 -13.56
N GLY A 515 1.87 -32.54 -14.65
CA GLY A 515 3.12 -32.81 -15.33
C GLY A 515 4.08 -33.72 -14.58
N ASN A 516 3.54 -34.61 -13.68
CA ASN A 516 4.28 -35.66 -12.99
C ASN A 516 3.59 -37.01 -13.30
N PRO A 517 3.92 -37.63 -14.43
CA PRO A 517 3.15 -38.80 -14.88
C PRO A 517 3.24 -40.03 -13.96
N GLY A 518 4.21 -40.07 -13.06
CA GLY A 518 4.37 -41.16 -12.09
C GLY A 518 3.57 -41.03 -10.81
N LEU A 519 2.87 -39.91 -10.60
CA LEU A 519 2.08 -39.67 -9.38
C LEU A 519 0.70 -40.32 -9.50
N CYS A 520 0.23 -40.89 -8.41
CA CYS A 520 -1.11 -41.45 -8.29
C CYS A 520 -1.74 -40.99 -6.94
N GLY A 521 -3.05 -41.09 -6.82
CA GLY A 521 -3.70 -40.70 -5.55
C GLY A 521 -5.15 -41.12 -5.50
N ARG A 522 -5.61 -41.44 -4.28
CA ARG A 522 -7.03 -41.70 -4.01
C ARG A 522 -7.64 -40.36 -3.56
N ASP A 523 -8.82 -40.07 -4.08
CA ASP A 523 -9.61 -38.88 -3.68
C ASP A 523 -8.99 -37.52 -4.03
N ILE A 524 -8.06 -37.46 -5.01
CA ILE A 524 -7.51 -36.20 -5.52
C ILE A 524 -7.92 -36.05 -6.99
N ALA A 525 -8.73 -35.05 -7.28
CA ALA A 525 -9.22 -34.79 -8.62
C ALA A 525 -8.06 -34.60 -9.62
N GLY A 526 -8.07 -35.35 -10.70
CA GLY A 526 -7.07 -35.28 -11.77
C GLY A 526 -5.89 -36.22 -11.63
N LEU A 527 -5.79 -37.02 -10.57
CA LEU A 527 -4.79 -38.09 -10.45
C LEU A 527 -5.41 -39.48 -10.68
N SER A 528 -4.67 -40.37 -11.34
CA SER A 528 -5.06 -41.79 -11.51
C SER A 528 -5.02 -42.48 -10.16
N SER A 529 -5.95 -43.42 -9.94
CA SER A 529 -5.90 -44.25 -8.73
C SER A 529 -4.65 -45.10 -8.74
N CYS A 530 -4.00 -45.26 -7.59
CA CYS A 530 -2.82 -46.10 -7.47
C CYS A 530 -3.22 -47.57 -7.70
N SER A 531 -2.69 -48.18 -8.76
CA SER A 531 -2.91 -49.62 -9.02
C SER A 531 -2.20 -50.43 -7.95
N SER A 532 -2.96 -51.21 -7.16
CA SER A 532 -2.37 -52.19 -6.23
C SER A 532 -1.69 -53.28 -7.04
N SER A 533 -0.37 -53.24 -7.17
CA SER A 533 0.38 -54.35 -7.76
C SER A 533 0.33 -55.53 -6.78
N SER A 534 -0.62 -56.46 -6.99
CA SER A 534 -0.54 -57.78 -6.35
C SER A 534 0.71 -58.51 -6.88
N THR A 535 1.57 -58.88 -5.98
CA THR A 535 2.76 -59.66 -6.24
C THR A 535 2.40 -60.96 -6.96
N GLY A 536 2.64 -61.00 -8.24
CA GLY A 536 2.42 -62.24 -9.02
C GLY A 536 3.23 -62.27 -10.32
N GLY A 537 4.34 -62.94 -10.29
CA GLY A 537 4.94 -63.57 -11.46
C GLY A 537 6.00 -62.85 -12.26
N GLY A 538 7.23 -63.31 -12.15
CA GLY A 538 8.44 -62.83 -12.80
C GLY A 538 8.57 -62.98 -14.33
N ASP A 539 7.47 -63.04 -15.12
CA ASP A 539 7.57 -63.31 -16.55
C ASP A 539 7.48 -62.05 -17.46
N HIS A 540 6.88 -60.96 -16.97
CA HIS A 540 6.75 -59.72 -17.74
C HIS A 540 8.08 -58.96 -17.89
N ARG A 541 8.97 -59.09 -16.90
CA ARG A 541 10.25 -58.37 -16.93
C ARG A 541 11.17 -58.83 -18.05
N LYS A 542 11.17 -60.17 -18.31
CA LYS A 542 11.96 -60.77 -19.40
C LYS A 542 11.42 -60.33 -20.77
N ARG A 543 10.08 -60.29 -20.94
CA ARG A 543 9.46 -59.85 -22.20
C ARG A 543 9.66 -58.35 -22.46
N LEU A 544 9.62 -57.51 -21.41
CA LEU A 544 9.85 -56.09 -21.55
C LEU A 544 11.33 -55.76 -21.91
N ILE A 545 12.28 -56.48 -21.28
CA ILE A 545 13.71 -56.32 -21.60
C ILE A 545 13.97 -56.74 -23.06
N LEU A 546 13.38 -57.82 -23.51
CA LEU A 546 13.52 -58.28 -24.88
C LEU A 546 12.88 -57.31 -25.88
N ALA A 547 11.72 -56.74 -25.56
CA ALA A 547 11.05 -55.73 -26.40
C ALA A 547 11.85 -54.44 -26.50
N VAL A 548 12.40 -53.97 -25.36
CA VAL A 548 13.21 -52.75 -25.31
C VAL A 548 14.54 -52.92 -26.06
N THR A 549 15.21 -54.09 -25.91
CA THR A 549 16.44 -54.38 -26.66
C THR A 549 16.20 -54.46 -28.15
N LEU A 550 15.08 -55.05 -28.59
CA LEU A 550 14.69 -55.12 -30.00
C LEU A 550 14.35 -53.73 -30.54
N ALA A 551 13.67 -52.89 -29.77
CA ALA A 551 13.34 -51.54 -30.16
C ALA A 551 14.60 -50.63 -30.29
N ILE A 552 15.56 -50.80 -29.36
CA ILE A 552 16.84 -50.08 -29.41
C ILE A 552 17.65 -50.55 -30.65
N ALA A 553 17.68 -51.83 -30.93
CA ALA A 553 18.35 -52.39 -32.10
C ALA A 553 17.72 -51.84 -33.39
N ALA A 554 16.39 -51.79 -33.47
CA ALA A 554 15.66 -51.26 -34.63
C ALA A 554 15.93 -49.74 -34.79
N ALA A 555 15.95 -48.99 -33.68
CA ALA A 555 16.25 -47.53 -33.70
C ALA A 555 17.68 -47.27 -34.15
N LEU A 556 18.64 -48.10 -33.74
CA LEU A 556 20.04 -48.00 -34.19
C LEU A 556 20.17 -48.26 -35.70
N VAL A 557 19.47 -49.30 -36.23
CA VAL A 557 19.47 -49.57 -37.66
C VAL A 557 18.85 -48.43 -38.45
N VAL A 558 17.73 -47.87 -37.97
CA VAL A 558 17.07 -46.70 -38.57
C VAL A 558 18.01 -45.46 -38.52
N SER A 559 18.71 -45.26 -37.44
CA SER A 559 19.67 -44.16 -37.29
C SER A 559 20.83 -44.30 -38.26
N ILE A 560 21.37 -45.53 -38.45
CA ILE A 560 22.45 -45.79 -39.40
C ILE A 560 21.95 -45.58 -40.81
N VAL A 561 20.74 -45.99 -41.16
CA VAL A 561 20.15 -45.73 -42.48
C VAL A 561 19.94 -44.22 -42.72
N VAL A 562 19.43 -43.50 -41.72
CA VAL A 562 19.22 -42.05 -41.79
C VAL A 562 20.56 -41.34 -41.99
N VAL A 563 21.59 -41.72 -41.20
CA VAL A 563 22.93 -41.12 -41.34
C VAL A 563 23.52 -41.40 -42.74
N ALA A 564 23.36 -42.60 -43.22
CA ALA A 564 23.81 -42.99 -44.59
C ALA A 564 23.05 -42.17 -45.65
N CYS A 565 21.74 -41.97 -45.46
CA CYS A 565 20.92 -41.15 -46.36
C CYS A 565 21.31 -39.68 -46.29
N LEU A 566 21.64 -39.14 -45.09
CA LEU A 566 22.07 -37.74 -44.89
C LEU A 566 23.45 -37.53 -45.52
N VAL A 567 24.36 -38.49 -45.34
CA VAL A 567 25.68 -38.44 -45.94
C VAL A 567 25.59 -38.44 -47.49
N ARG A 568 24.72 -39.32 -48.07
CA ARG A 568 24.46 -39.34 -49.52
C ARG A 568 23.75 -38.06 -49.98
N ARG A 569 22.92 -37.42 -49.14
CA ARG A 569 22.22 -36.17 -49.49
C ARG A 569 23.17 -34.94 -49.44
N ASN A 570 24.10 -34.92 -48.48
CA ASN A 570 25.10 -33.84 -48.38
C ASN A 570 26.14 -33.93 -49.51
N ALA A 571 26.47 -35.13 -50.03
CA ALA A 571 27.38 -35.27 -51.15
C ALA A 571 26.78 -34.76 -52.48
N ARG A 572 25.46 -34.58 -52.59
CA ARG A 572 24.79 -34.05 -53.77
C ARG A 572 24.45 -32.55 -53.69
N ARG A 573 24.78 -31.84 -52.57
CA ARG A 573 24.46 -30.41 -52.38
C ARG A 573 25.67 -29.47 -52.44
N ALA A 574 26.82 -29.94 -52.99
CA ALA A 574 28.00 -29.12 -53.08
C ALA A 574 28.13 -28.37 -54.44
N VAL A 575 27.05 -28.19 -55.17
CA VAL A 575 27.02 -27.31 -56.32
C VAL A 575 25.67 -26.64 -56.42
N VAL A 576 25.63 -25.41 -56.00
CA VAL A 576 24.89 -24.22 -56.46
C VAL A 576 24.75 -23.24 -55.31
N VAL A 577 25.55 -22.25 -55.29
CA VAL A 577 25.36 -21.02 -54.57
C VAL A 577 24.94 -19.95 -55.57
N GLU A 578 23.92 -19.29 -55.43
CA GLU A 578 23.67 -17.85 -55.56
C GLU A 578 22.19 -17.49 -55.74
N LYS A 579 21.83 -16.49 -54.98
CA LYS A 579 20.69 -15.56 -55.10
C LYS A 579 19.30 -16.03 -54.70
N ALA A 580 18.84 -15.54 -53.56
CA ALA A 580 17.88 -14.42 -53.57
C ALA A 580 17.46 -14.07 -52.12
N GLU A 581 17.68 -12.84 -51.77
CA GLU A 581 17.09 -12.16 -50.64
C GLU A 581 15.58 -12.02 -50.86
N THR A 582 14.81 -12.27 -49.84
CA THR A 582 13.76 -11.39 -49.29
C THR A 582 12.86 -12.11 -48.29
N SER A 583 12.86 -11.51 -47.11
CA SER A 583 11.78 -11.32 -46.20
C SER A 583 10.80 -12.44 -45.91
N ALA A 584 10.89 -12.95 -44.71
CA ALA A 584 9.74 -13.16 -43.82
C ALA A 584 10.26 -13.52 -42.45
N SER A 585 10.24 -12.55 -41.56
CA SER A 585 10.43 -12.77 -40.13
C SER A 585 9.16 -13.41 -39.56
N SER A 586 9.18 -14.68 -39.32
CA SER A 586 8.20 -15.32 -38.47
C SER A 586 8.83 -15.41 -37.08
N SER A 587 8.49 -14.45 -36.25
CA SER A 587 8.77 -14.50 -34.82
C SER A 587 7.94 -15.65 -34.22
N SER A 588 8.60 -16.70 -33.87
CA SER A 588 8.01 -17.71 -32.99
C SER A 588 7.86 -17.10 -31.60
N THR A 589 6.72 -16.47 -31.37
CA THR A 589 6.27 -16.15 -30.01
C THR A 589 6.05 -17.45 -29.28
N ALA A 590 7.03 -17.84 -28.49
CA ALA A 590 6.81 -18.84 -27.47
C ALA A 590 5.75 -18.29 -26.52
N THR A 591 4.52 -18.72 -26.68
CA THR A 591 3.42 -18.42 -25.78
C THR A 591 3.77 -18.95 -24.39
N MET A 592 4.22 -18.04 -23.52
CA MET A 592 4.34 -18.35 -22.11
C MET A 592 2.92 -18.45 -21.54
N GLN A 593 2.43 -19.68 -21.41
CA GLN A 593 1.20 -19.93 -20.68
C GLN A 593 1.47 -19.78 -19.18
N ALA A 594 1.24 -18.59 -18.66
CA ALA A 594 1.12 -18.40 -17.22
C ALA A 594 -0.24 -19.01 -16.82
N SER A 595 -0.23 -20.08 -16.07
CA SER A 595 -1.45 -20.71 -15.60
C SER A 595 -2.09 -19.86 -14.49
N ILE A 596 -3.20 -19.23 -14.84
CA ILE A 596 -4.06 -18.56 -13.85
C ILE A 596 -4.90 -19.65 -13.19
N TRP A 597 -4.83 -19.74 -11.87
CA TRP A 597 -5.59 -20.75 -11.14
C TRP A 597 -7.06 -20.36 -11.05
N SER A 598 -7.92 -21.21 -11.60
CA SER A 598 -9.37 -21.08 -11.46
C SER A 598 -9.97 -22.48 -11.27
N LYS A 599 -10.85 -22.61 -10.31
CA LYS A 599 -11.54 -23.88 -10.01
C LYS A 599 -12.73 -24.13 -10.95
N GLU A 600 -13.18 -23.10 -11.68
CA GLU A 600 -14.42 -23.17 -12.46
C GLU A 600 -14.32 -22.63 -13.90
N THR A 601 -13.24 -21.93 -14.24
CA THR A 601 -13.07 -21.35 -15.58
C THR A 601 -11.62 -21.51 -16.05
N THR A 602 -11.47 -21.97 -17.28
CA THR A 602 -10.16 -22.11 -17.93
C THR A 602 -9.87 -20.89 -18.79
N PHE A 603 -9.16 -19.90 -18.24
CA PHE A 603 -8.61 -18.80 -19.03
C PHE A 603 -7.15 -18.62 -18.68
N SER A 604 -6.36 -18.25 -19.69
CA SER A 604 -4.93 -17.99 -19.54
C SER A 604 -4.66 -16.49 -19.41
N PHE A 605 -3.45 -16.12 -19.02
CA PHE A 605 -3.03 -14.70 -19.02
C PHE A 605 -3.10 -14.11 -20.44
N GLY A 606 -2.83 -14.93 -21.46
CA GLY A 606 -2.98 -14.52 -22.83
C GLY A 606 -4.42 -14.13 -23.19
N ASP A 607 -5.42 -14.82 -22.64
CA ASP A 607 -6.83 -14.48 -22.85
C ASP A 607 -7.18 -13.13 -22.24
N ILE A 608 -6.57 -12.79 -21.08
CA ILE A 608 -6.76 -11.48 -20.43
C ILE A 608 -6.12 -10.38 -21.29
N LEU A 609 -4.90 -10.59 -21.77
CA LEU A 609 -4.20 -9.65 -22.66
C LEU A 609 -5.02 -9.39 -23.92
N ALA A 610 -5.57 -10.48 -24.52
CA ALA A 610 -6.42 -10.36 -25.71
C ALA A 610 -7.71 -9.62 -25.42
N ALA A 611 -8.39 -9.95 -24.30
CA ALA A 611 -9.68 -9.34 -23.91
C ALA A 611 -9.55 -7.87 -23.49
N THR A 612 -8.35 -7.40 -23.14
CA THR A 612 -8.07 -6.01 -22.75
C THR A 612 -7.24 -5.26 -23.79
N GLU A 613 -6.98 -5.88 -24.93
CA GLU A 613 -6.07 -5.34 -25.94
C GLU A 613 -4.77 -4.83 -25.34
N HIS A 614 -4.10 -5.69 -24.55
CA HIS A 614 -2.85 -5.38 -23.84
C HIS A 614 -3.01 -4.23 -22.84
N PHE A 615 -4.12 -4.25 -22.07
CA PHE A 615 -4.43 -3.23 -21.06
C PHE A 615 -4.60 -1.83 -21.64
N ASN A 616 -5.23 -1.76 -22.79
CA ASN A 616 -5.57 -0.50 -23.47
C ASN A 616 -6.48 0.34 -22.58
N ASP A 617 -6.22 1.64 -22.48
CA ASP A 617 -7.01 2.59 -21.67
C ASP A 617 -8.51 2.61 -22.02
N ALA A 618 -8.90 2.18 -23.22
CA ALA A 618 -10.31 2.04 -23.59
C ALA A 618 -11.08 1.03 -22.71
N TYR A 619 -10.37 0.07 -22.14
CA TYR A 619 -10.95 -0.94 -21.24
C TYR A 619 -10.80 -0.57 -19.77
N CYS A 620 -10.16 0.56 -19.46
CA CYS A 620 -9.96 1.02 -18.07
C CYS A 620 -11.29 1.50 -17.48
N ILE A 621 -11.74 0.86 -16.40
CA ILE A 621 -13.00 1.22 -15.71
C ILE A 621 -12.74 1.94 -14.38
N GLY A 622 -11.47 2.01 -13.93
CA GLY A 622 -11.12 2.76 -12.74
C GLY A 622 -9.63 2.74 -12.45
N LYS A 623 -9.14 3.82 -11.85
CA LYS A 623 -7.76 3.93 -11.36
C LYS A 623 -7.81 4.27 -9.86
N GLY A 624 -7.09 3.51 -9.04
CA GLY A 624 -7.06 3.69 -7.58
C GLY A 624 -5.64 3.67 -7.03
N SER A 625 -5.52 3.84 -5.73
CA SER A 625 -4.22 3.89 -5.03
C SER A 625 -3.42 2.58 -5.13
N PHE A 626 -4.09 1.47 -5.37
CA PHE A 626 -3.46 0.15 -5.42
C PHE A 626 -3.35 -0.43 -6.85
N GLY A 627 -3.85 0.29 -7.88
CA GLY A 627 -3.74 -0.19 -9.25
C GLY A 627 -4.83 0.29 -10.19
N THR A 628 -4.78 -0.20 -11.43
CA THR A 628 -5.73 0.14 -12.49
C THR A 628 -6.65 -1.05 -12.77
N VAL A 629 -7.94 -0.78 -12.89
CA VAL A 629 -8.97 -1.79 -13.12
C VAL A 629 -9.40 -1.76 -14.58
N TYR A 630 -9.33 -2.92 -15.23
CA TYR A 630 -9.75 -3.08 -16.63
C TYR A 630 -10.93 -4.04 -16.73
N ARG A 631 -11.81 -3.79 -17.67
CA ARG A 631 -12.85 -4.73 -18.05
C ARG A 631 -12.26 -5.74 -19.02
N ALA A 632 -12.49 -7.04 -18.77
CA ALA A 632 -12.09 -8.12 -19.66
C ALA A 632 -13.28 -9.06 -19.86
N ASP A 633 -13.76 -9.19 -21.09
CA ASP A 633 -14.85 -10.10 -21.44
C ASP A 633 -14.22 -11.44 -21.87
N LEU A 634 -14.20 -12.41 -20.93
CA LEU A 634 -13.56 -13.70 -21.12
C LEU A 634 -14.54 -14.78 -21.63
N ALA A 635 -14.03 -15.72 -22.43
CA ALA A 635 -14.85 -16.80 -23.01
C ALA A 635 -15.43 -17.73 -21.92
N GLY A 636 -16.77 -17.78 -21.84
CA GLY A 636 -17.49 -18.63 -20.88
C GLY A 636 -18.49 -17.91 -20.01
N GLY A 637 -18.74 -16.63 -20.29
CA GLY A 637 -19.74 -15.81 -19.59
C GLY A 637 -19.22 -14.44 -19.23
N ARG A 638 -20.14 -13.55 -18.86
CA ARG A 638 -19.83 -12.16 -18.49
C ARG A 638 -18.95 -12.10 -17.23
N SER A 639 -17.68 -12.19 -17.38
CA SER A 639 -16.74 -11.97 -16.30
C SER A 639 -15.89 -10.76 -16.64
N GLY A 640 -16.01 -9.70 -15.85
CA GLY A 640 -15.08 -8.61 -15.87
C GLY A 640 -13.88 -8.96 -14.99
N ALA A 641 -12.71 -8.65 -15.46
CA ALA A 641 -11.50 -8.82 -14.69
C ALA A 641 -11.03 -7.47 -14.14
N ARG A 642 -10.97 -7.35 -12.84
CA ARG A 642 -10.25 -6.25 -12.20
C ARG A 642 -8.78 -6.66 -12.17
N LEU A 643 -7.95 -5.88 -12.82
CA LEU A 643 -6.52 -6.11 -12.86
C LEU A 643 -5.85 -5.01 -12.02
N ASP A 644 -5.39 -5.39 -10.85
CA ASP A 644 -4.58 -4.48 -10.06
C ASP A 644 -3.14 -4.57 -10.58
N ALA A 645 -2.87 -3.76 -11.62
CA ALA A 645 -1.51 -3.56 -12.10
C ALA A 645 -0.89 -2.49 -11.21
N SER A 646 -0.23 -2.90 -10.16
CA SER A 646 0.54 -1.94 -9.39
C SER A 646 1.86 -1.67 -10.10
N GLU A 647 1.91 -0.60 -10.90
CA GLU A 647 3.18 0.00 -11.30
C GLU A 647 3.80 0.58 -10.04
N THR A 648 4.44 -0.25 -9.25
CA THR A 648 4.97 0.20 -7.98
C THR A 648 6.48 0.33 -8.04
N GLY A 649 6.92 1.56 -7.92
CA GLY A 649 8.30 1.85 -7.56
C GLY A 649 8.50 1.82 -6.05
N ASP A 650 9.56 1.44 -5.71
CA ASP A 650 10.37 1.12 -4.53
C ASP A 650 9.87 1.32 -3.10
N ALA A 651 9.22 2.39 -2.75
CA ALA A 651 8.88 2.63 -1.34
C ALA A 651 7.63 1.87 -0.90
N CYS A 652 6.80 1.45 -1.86
CA CYS A 652 5.52 0.79 -1.60
C CYS A 652 5.52 -0.71 -1.92
N TRP A 653 6.61 -1.27 -2.45
CA TRP A 653 6.67 -2.68 -2.85
C TRP A 653 6.29 -3.62 -1.70
N GLY A 654 6.84 -3.39 -0.54
CA GLY A 654 6.53 -4.20 0.62
C GLY A 654 5.08 -4.05 1.11
N ILE A 655 4.46 -2.90 0.86
CA ILE A 655 3.05 -2.65 1.23
C ILE A 655 2.13 -3.22 0.14
N SER A 656 2.45 -2.99 -1.12
CA SER A 656 1.65 -3.46 -2.26
C SER A 656 1.67 -4.99 -2.38
N GLU A 657 2.84 -5.60 -2.26
CA GLU A 657 3.00 -7.06 -2.27
C GLU A 657 2.26 -7.70 -1.09
N LYS A 658 2.40 -7.13 0.10
CA LYS A 658 1.65 -7.58 1.28
C LYS A 658 0.15 -7.38 1.11
N SER A 659 -0.27 -6.28 0.48
CA SER A 659 -1.66 -6.00 0.21
C SER A 659 -2.23 -7.04 -0.76
N PHE A 660 -1.51 -7.33 -1.85
CA PHE A 660 -1.85 -8.37 -2.83
C PHE A 660 -1.95 -9.75 -2.15
N GLU A 661 -0.92 -10.12 -1.37
CA GLU A 661 -0.90 -11.39 -0.64
C GLU A 661 -2.08 -11.50 0.34
N ASN A 662 -2.36 -10.42 1.08
CA ASN A 662 -3.49 -10.36 2.01
C ASN A 662 -4.81 -10.55 1.26
N GLU A 663 -4.99 -9.90 0.12
CA GLU A 663 -6.20 -9.98 -0.68
C GLU A 663 -6.40 -11.39 -1.25
N VAL A 664 -5.36 -11.97 -1.84
CA VAL A 664 -5.39 -13.36 -2.31
C VAL A 664 -5.73 -14.30 -1.14
N ARG A 665 -5.01 -14.14 -0.03
CA ARG A 665 -5.16 -14.97 1.18
C ARG A 665 -6.56 -14.84 1.81
N ALA A 666 -7.16 -13.66 1.75
CA ALA A 666 -8.51 -13.42 2.26
C ALA A 666 -9.55 -14.03 1.31
N LEU A 667 -9.52 -13.62 0.03
CA LEU A 667 -10.57 -13.97 -0.95
C LEU A 667 -10.55 -15.45 -1.38
N THR A 668 -9.42 -16.12 -1.24
CA THR A 668 -9.38 -17.57 -1.47
C THR A 668 -10.05 -18.37 -0.34
N ARG A 669 -10.17 -17.80 0.85
CA ARG A 669 -10.78 -18.44 2.03
C ARG A 669 -12.27 -18.13 2.21
N VAL A 670 -12.75 -17.01 1.66
CA VAL A 670 -14.13 -16.58 1.87
C VAL A 670 -15.00 -16.93 0.67
N ARG A 671 -16.23 -17.38 0.97
CA ARG A 671 -17.26 -17.64 -0.04
C ARG A 671 -18.60 -17.13 0.51
N HIS A 672 -19.00 -15.97 0.04
CA HIS A 672 -20.26 -15.34 0.48
C HIS A 672 -20.83 -14.52 -0.67
N ARG A 673 -22.16 -14.53 -0.86
CA ARG A 673 -22.83 -13.85 -1.98
C ARG A 673 -22.59 -12.33 -2.01
N ASN A 674 -22.32 -11.72 -0.85
CA ASN A 674 -22.09 -10.28 -0.74
C ASN A 674 -20.58 -9.94 -0.57
N ILE A 675 -19.69 -10.84 -1.01
CA ILE A 675 -18.24 -10.62 -1.07
C ILE A 675 -17.80 -10.91 -2.51
N VAL A 676 -16.95 -10.06 -3.08
CA VAL A 676 -16.47 -10.18 -4.45
C VAL A 676 -15.80 -11.55 -4.65
N LYS A 677 -16.09 -12.21 -5.76
CA LYS A 677 -15.50 -13.52 -6.07
C LYS A 677 -14.19 -13.33 -6.83
N LEU A 678 -13.10 -13.85 -6.27
CA LEU A 678 -11.81 -13.90 -6.95
C LEU A 678 -11.81 -15.11 -7.89
N HIS A 679 -11.63 -14.87 -9.19
CA HIS A 679 -11.56 -15.92 -10.22
C HIS A 679 -10.15 -16.43 -10.40
N GLY A 680 -9.15 -15.57 -10.21
CA GLY A 680 -7.76 -15.97 -10.37
C GLY A 680 -6.81 -14.86 -9.99
N PHE A 681 -5.53 -15.19 -9.93
CA PHE A 681 -4.47 -14.23 -9.68
C PHE A 681 -3.19 -14.68 -10.35
N CYS A 682 -2.33 -13.74 -10.67
CA CYS A 682 -1.05 -14.00 -11.32
C CYS A 682 -0.06 -12.90 -10.91
N ALA A 683 1.20 -13.27 -10.76
CA ALA A 683 2.30 -12.30 -10.61
C ALA A 683 3.30 -12.57 -11.72
N MET A 684 3.51 -11.61 -12.61
CA MET A 684 4.37 -11.78 -13.77
C MET A 684 4.97 -10.44 -14.22
N GLY A 685 6.27 -10.44 -14.51
CA GLY A 685 6.97 -9.27 -15.04
C GLY A 685 6.98 -8.07 -14.10
N GLY A 686 6.91 -8.30 -12.79
CA GLY A 686 6.85 -7.21 -11.80
C GLY A 686 5.45 -6.66 -11.54
N TYR A 687 4.44 -7.20 -12.26
CA TYR A 687 3.05 -6.79 -12.09
C TYR A 687 2.27 -7.89 -11.37
N MET A 688 1.30 -7.49 -10.57
CA MET A 688 0.41 -8.39 -9.83
C MET A 688 -1.02 -8.21 -10.32
N TYR A 689 -1.67 -9.29 -10.72
CA TYR A 689 -2.98 -9.27 -11.34
C TYR A 689 -3.98 -10.05 -10.51
N LEU A 690 -5.12 -9.45 -10.24
CA LEU A 690 -6.26 -10.10 -9.59
C LEU A 690 -7.46 -10.06 -10.54
N VAL A 691 -8.08 -11.20 -10.75
CA VAL A 691 -9.23 -11.33 -11.66
C VAL A 691 -10.48 -11.62 -10.83
N TYR A 692 -11.42 -10.69 -10.85
CA TYR A 692 -12.66 -10.76 -10.06
C TYR A 692 -13.89 -10.87 -10.94
N GLU A 693 -15.00 -11.26 -10.34
CA GLU A 693 -16.29 -11.10 -11.01
C GLU A 693 -16.59 -9.59 -11.20
N LEU A 694 -17.14 -9.23 -12.34
CA LEU A 694 -17.45 -7.84 -12.64
C LEU A 694 -18.74 -7.40 -11.92
N ALA A 695 -18.65 -6.34 -11.14
CA ALA A 695 -19.81 -5.65 -10.58
C ALA A 695 -20.16 -4.51 -11.54
N GLU A 696 -21.19 -4.71 -12.35
CA GLU A 696 -21.49 -3.88 -13.52
C GLU A 696 -21.77 -2.39 -13.20
N ARG A 697 -22.30 -2.10 -12.00
CA ARG A 697 -22.59 -0.73 -11.58
C ARG A 697 -21.37 -0.03 -10.94
N GLY A 698 -20.29 -0.77 -10.68
CA GLY A 698 -19.08 -0.21 -10.04
C GLY A 698 -19.27 0.01 -8.54
N SER A 699 -18.51 0.95 -7.97
CA SER A 699 -18.54 1.20 -6.54
C SER A 699 -19.82 1.91 -6.09
N LEU A 700 -20.21 1.66 -4.84
CA LEU A 700 -21.32 2.33 -4.18
C LEU A 700 -21.12 3.86 -4.20
N GLY A 701 -19.88 4.33 -4.04
CA GLY A 701 -19.57 5.77 -4.13
C GLY A 701 -19.90 6.34 -5.51
N LYS A 702 -19.55 5.62 -6.58
CA LYS A 702 -19.88 6.03 -7.96
C LYS A 702 -21.41 6.14 -8.15
N VAL A 703 -22.17 5.17 -7.63
CA VAL A 703 -23.63 5.14 -7.75
C VAL A 703 -24.27 6.22 -6.89
N LEU A 704 -23.75 6.46 -5.69
CA LEU A 704 -24.31 7.41 -4.73
C LEU A 704 -24.05 8.87 -5.12
N TYR A 705 -22.88 9.16 -5.72
CA TYR A 705 -22.43 10.52 -6.05
C TYR A 705 -22.40 10.83 -7.55
N GLY A 706 -22.56 9.82 -8.40
CA GLY A 706 -22.59 9.99 -9.86
C GLY A 706 -23.83 10.78 -10.30
N GLY A 707 -23.64 11.64 -11.29
CA GLY A 707 -24.72 12.44 -11.85
C GLY A 707 -25.77 11.58 -12.57
N ARG A 708 -26.91 12.18 -12.88
CA ARG A 708 -28.04 11.56 -13.61
C ARG A 708 -27.64 11.21 -15.05
N ASP A 709 -27.09 10.04 -15.25
CA ASP A 709 -26.97 9.50 -16.60
C ASP A 709 -28.27 8.75 -16.91
N GLY A 710 -28.87 9.10 -18.04
CA GLY A 710 -30.22 8.80 -18.39
C GLY A 710 -30.65 7.34 -18.35
N GLY A 711 -31.83 7.10 -17.81
CA GLY A 711 -32.69 5.98 -18.16
C GLY A 711 -32.37 4.61 -17.58
N GLY A 712 -32.02 4.54 -16.29
CA GLY A 712 -31.86 3.24 -15.58
C GLY A 712 -32.49 3.26 -14.20
N ASN A 713 -32.76 2.09 -13.63
CA ASN A 713 -33.28 1.93 -12.26
C ASN A 713 -32.52 2.82 -11.25
N LYS A 714 -33.29 3.68 -10.58
CA LYS A 714 -32.76 4.58 -9.55
C LYS A 714 -32.32 3.77 -8.34
N PHE A 715 -31.20 4.19 -7.66
CA PHE A 715 -30.78 3.67 -6.36
C PHE A 715 -31.73 4.23 -5.29
N ASP A 716 -32.94 3.68 -5.28
CA ASP A 716 -34.08 4.11 -4.45
C ASP A 716 -33.99 3.51 -3.02
N TRP A 717 -34.96 3.84 -2.16
CA TRP A 717 -35.03 3.37 -0.79
C TRP A 717 -34.95 1.84 -0.66
N PRO A 718 -35.76 1.06 -1.39
CA PRO A 718 -35.68 -0.39 -1.37
C PRO A 718 -34.29 -0.93 -1.75
N ALA A 719 -33.64 -0.36 -2.76
CA ALA A 719 -32.30 -0.76 -3.20
C ALA A 719 -31.26 -0.44 -2.12
N ARG A 720 -31.32 0.75 -1.51
CA ARG A 720 -30.40 1.14 -0.43
C ARG A 720 -30.53 0.22 0.80
N LEU A 721 -31.76 -0.11 1.16
CA LEU A 721 -32.04 -1.01 2.29
C LEU A 721 -31.54 -2.44 2.00
N ARG A 722 -31.63 -2.91 0.74
CA ARG A 722 -31.03 -4.19 0.34
C ARG A 722 -29.51 -4.13 0.47
N ALA A 723 -28.89 -3.06 -0.02
CA ALA A 723 -27.45 -2.86 0.05
C ALA A 723 -26.95 -2.84 1.51
N ILE A 724 -27.64 -2.14 2.40
CA ILE A 724 -27.32 -2.10 3.84
C ILE A 724 -27.36 -3.52 4.44
N ARG A 725 -28.44 -4.28 4.15
CA ARG A 725 -28.59 -5.66 4.68
C ARG A 725 -27.50 -6.58 4.14
N GLY A 726 -27.23 -6.53 2.83
CA GLY A 726 -26.20 -7.38 2.21
C GLY A 726 -24.82 -7.11 2.78
N LEU A 727 -24.48 -5.83 2.99
CA LEU A 727 -23.22 -5.44 3.61
C LEU A 727 -23.13 -5.97 5.06
N ALA A 728 -24.22 -5.86 5.84
CA ALA A 728 -24.24 -6.39 7.20
C ALA A 728 -24.00 -7.91 7.23
N HIS A 729 -24.63 -8.65 6.29
CA HIS A 729 -24.43 -10.11 6.20
C HIS A 729 -22.99 -10.46 5.80
N ALA A 730 -22.37 -9.72 4.89
CA ALA A 730 -20.97 -9.93 4.49
C ALA A 730 -20.03 -9.79 5.69
N LEU A 731 -20.17 -8.72 6.45
CA LEU A 731 -19.32 -8.46 7.62
C LEU A 731 -19.60 -9.43 8.77
N ALA A 732 -20.86 -9.83 8.95
CA ALA A 732 -21.22 -10.85 9.95
C ALA A 732 -20.53 -12.19 9.64
N TYR A 733 -20.51 -12.57 8.34
CA TYR A 733 -19.83 -13.77 7.88
C TYR A 733 -18.32 -13.71 8.16
N LEU A 734 -17.67 -12.56 7.85
CA LEU A 734 -16.22 -12.39 8.09
C LEU A 734 -15.87 -12.49 9.58
N HIS A 735 -16.71 -11.87 10.45
CA HIS A 735 -16.42 -11.79 11.87
C HIS A 735 -16.71 -13.06 12.64
N HIS A 736 -17.71 -13.85 12.21
CA HIS A 736 -18.26 -14.92 13.04
C HIS A 736 -18.24 -16.31 12.40
N ASP A 737 -18.30 -16.39 11.08
CA ASP A 737 -18.37 -17.69 10.37
C ASP A 737 -17.02 -18.08 9.78
N CYS A 738 -16.09 -17.14 9.63
CA CYS A 738 -14.71 -17.43 9.26
C CYS A 738 -13.91 -17.95 10.47
N SER A 739 -13.04 -18.92 10.22
CA SER A 739 -12.14 -19.46 11.25
C SER A 739 -10.69 -19.45 10.75
N PRO A 740 -9.79 -18.61 11.31
CA PRO A 740 -10.08 -17.63 12.36
C PRO A 740 -10.91 -16.43 11.85
N PRO A 741 -11.56 -15.68 12.74
CA PRO A 741 -12.31 -14.48 12.37
C PRO A 741 -11.45 -13.49 11.59
N MET A 742 -12.08 -12.78 10.65
CA MET A 742 -11.39 -11.81 9.77
C MET A 742 -11.98 -10.41 9.97
N ILE A 743 -11.10 -9.42 10.01
CA ILE A 743 -11.46 -8.00 9.99
C ILE A 743 -11.07 -7.44 8.63
N HIS A 744 -11.94 -6.65 8.01
CA HIS A 744 -11.68 -6.02 6.70
C HIS A 744 -10.76 -4.79 6.83
N ARG A 745 -11.03 -3.92 7.78
CA ARG A 745 -10.30 -2.69 8.13
C ARG A 745 -10.44 -1.53 7.16
N ASP A 746 -11.05 -1.76 5.97
CA ASP A 746 -11.25 -0.69 4.98
C ASP A 746 -12.64 -0.77 4.33
N VAL A 747 -13.69 -0.80 5.17
CA VAL A 747 -15.07 -0.75 4.70
C VAL A 747 -15.44 0.70 4.38
N SER A 748 -15.63 1.01 3.09
CA SER A 748 -15.95 2.36 2.60
C SER A 748 -16.87 2.26 1.38
N VAL A 749 -17.49 3.35 0.98
CA VAL A 749 -18.37 3.37 -0.23
C VAL A 749 -17.59 3.05 -1.52
N ASN A 750 -16.28 3.20 -1.52
CA ASN A 750 -15.46 2.87 -2.69
C ASN A 750 -15.16 1.37 -2.77
N ASN A 751 -15.13 0.68 -1.63
CA ASN A 751 -14.82 -0.75 -1.51
C ASN A 751 -16.06 -1.64 -1.41
N VAL A 752 -17.26 -1.06 -1.58
CA VAL A 752 -18.51 -1.79 -1.76
C VAL A 752 -18.92 -1.63 -3.21
N LEU A 753 -18.94 -2.72 -3.96
CA LEU A 753 -19.35 -2.74 -5.38
C LEU A 753 -20.81 -3.15 -5.47
N LEU A 754 -21.50 -2.73 -6.54
CA LEU A 754 -22.92 -3.05 -6.76
C LEU A 754 -23.10 -3.80 -8.08
N ASP A 755 -23.85 -4.89 -8.02
CA ASP A 755 -24.27 -5.64 -9.22
C ASP A 755 -25.50 -4.98 -9.88
N PRO A 756 -26.02 -5.50 -11.01
CA PRO A 756 -27.16 -4.90 -11.70
C PRO A 756 -28.42 -4.72 -10.84
N ASP A 757 -28.62 -5.57 -9.83
CA ASP A 757 -29.78 -5.56 -8.93
C ASP A 757 -29.55 -4.74 -7.65
N PHE A 758 -28.41 -4.02 -7.56
CA PHE A 758 -27.95 -3.27 -6.39
C PHE A 758 -27.62 -4.15 -5.17
N GLU A 759 -27.30 -5.45 -5.39
CA GLU A 759 -26.77 -6.28 -4.33
C GLU A 759 -25.31 -5.88 -4.07
N PRO A 760 -24.92 -5.68 -2.83
CA PRO A 760 -23.55 -5.22 -2.52
C PRO A 760 -22.55 -6.37 -2.53
N ARG A 761 -21.34 -6.08 -2.96
CA ARG A 761 -20.18 -6.98 -2.93
C ARG A 761 -19.01 -6.27 -2.29
N VAL A 762 -18.59 -6.74 -1.12
CA VAL A 762 -17.41 -6.17 -0.42
C VAL A 762 -16.16 -6.58 -1.20
N SER A 763 -15.28 -5.62 -1.49
CA SER A 763 -14.04 -5.79 -2.27
C SER A 763 -12.85 -5.14 -1.57
N ASP A 764 -11.66 -5.31 -2.12
CA ASP A 764 -10.39 -4.76 -1.65
C ASP A 764 -10.01 -5.26 -0.24
N PHE A 765 -9.56 -6.50 -0.20
CA PHE A 765 -9.13 -7.18 1.02
C PHE A 765 -7.63 -6.97 1.32
N GLY A 766 -6.98 -6.03 0.64
CA GLY A 766 -5.54 -5.78 0.80
C GLY A 766 -5.14 -5.42 2.24
N THR A 767 -6.03 -4.78 2.98
CA THR A 767 -5.82 -4.42 4.39
C THR A 767 -6.39 -5.46 5.38
N ALA A 768 -7.11 -6.47 4.90
CA ALA A 768 -7.82 -7.43 5.74
C ALA A 768 -6.87 -8.25 6.63
N ARG A 769 -7.37 -8.70 7.77
CA ARG A 769 -6.53 -9.41 8.73
C ARG A 769 -7.30 -10.50 9.49
N PHE A 770 -6.64 -11.64 9.66
CA PHE A 770 -7.13 -12.73 10.50
C PHE A 770 -6.80 -12.46 11.97
N LEU A 771 -7.78 -12.61 12.85
CA LEU A 771 -7.59 -12.44 14.30
C LEU A 771 -7.07 -13.74 14.91
N ALA A 772 -5.86 -13.70 15.48
CA ALA A 772 -5.27 -14.86 16.16
C ALA A 772 -5.51 -14.74 17.67
N PRO A 773 -6.03 -15.78 18.33
CA PRO A 773 -6.17 -15.77 19.78
C PRO A 773 -4.82 -15.63 20.48
N GLY A 774 -4.73 -14.75 21.46
CA GLY A 774 -3.56 -14.62 22.35
C GLY A 774 -2.39 -13.81 21.79
N ARG A 775 -2.54 -13.13 20.66
CA ARG A 775 -1.49 -12.22 20.16
C ARG A 775 -1.95 -10.75 20.25
N SER A 776 -0.99 -9.87 20.49
CA SER A 776 -1.22 -8.42 20.43
C SER A 776 -1.76 -8.04 19.05
N ASN A 777 -2.90 -7.38 19.03
CA ASN A 777 -3.54 -6.90 17.80
C ASN A 777 -3.05 -5.49 17.39
N CYS A 778 -1.90 -5.07 17.92
CA CYS A 778 -1.27 -3.81 17.54
C CYS A 778 -0.72 -3.91 16.11
N THR A 779 -1.13 -3.01 15.23
CA THR A 779 -0.71 -2.97 13.83
C THR A 779 -0.66 -1.53 13.31
N SER A 780 -0.02 -1.35 12.17
CA SER A 780 -0.05 -0.08 11.45
C SER A 780 -1.50 0.36 11.17
N ILE A 781 -1.74 1.64 11.22
CA ILE A 781 -3.03 2.24 10.88
C ILE A 781 -3.29 1.96 9.39
N ALA A 782 -4.47 1.47 9.07
CA ALA A 782 -4.90 1.20 7.70
C ALA A 782 -6.41 1.39 7.60
N GLY A 783 -6.87 1.86 6.45
CA GLY A 783 -8.28 2.10 6.15
C GLY A 783 -8.51 3.48 5.55
N SER A 784 -9.67 3.64 4.91
CA SER A 784 -10.09 4.89 4.24
C SER A 784 -10.44 5.96 5.27
N TYR A 785 -9.84 7.14 5.11
CA TYR A 785 -10.07 8.27 6.01
C TYR A 785 -11.55 8.62 6.07
N GLY A 786 -12.06 8.83 7.30
CA GLY A 786 -13.47 9.14 7.55
C GLY A 786 -14.33 7.91 7.88
N TYR A 787 -13.86 6.71 7.52
CA TYR A 787 -14.55 5.45 7.85
C TYR A 787 -13.85 4.69 8.99
N MET A 788 -12.68 5.15 9.37
CA MET A 788 -11.87 4.51 10.42
C MET A 788 -12.47 4.74 11.81
N ALA A 789 -12.56 3.67 12.58
CA ALA A 789 -13.03 3.73 13.97
C ALA A 789 -12.03 4.51 14.85
N PRO A 790 -12.52 5.29 15.83
CA PRO A 790 -11.64 6.12 16.69
C PRO A 790 -10.52 5.33 17.38
N GLU A 791 -10.78 4.11 17.84
CA GLU A 791 -9.81 3.28 18.53
C GLU A 791 -8.62 2.83 17.66
N LEU A 792 -8.73 2.95 16.35
CA LEU A 792 -7.59 2.66 15.44
C LEU A 792 -6.44 3.65 15.65
N ALA A 793 -6.74 4.86 16.14
CA ALA A 793 -5.72 5.84 16.52
C ALA A 793 -4.80 5.30 17.63
N TYR A 794 -5.33 4.41 18.48
CA TYR A 794 -4.58 3.76 19.56
C TYR A 794 -4.07 2.37 19.17
N MET A 795 -4.06 2.07 17.86
CA MET A 795 -3.59 0.78 17.29
C MET A 795 -4.35 -0.45 17.81
N ARG A 796 -5.57 -0.27 18.32
CA ARG A 796 -6.39 -1.37 18.87
C ARG A 796 -7.36 -1.88 17.80
N VAL A 797 -7.04 -3.01 17.20
CA VAL A 797 -7.79 -3.58 16.08
C VAL A 797 -8.66 -4.74 16.56
N THR A 798 -9.98 -4.56 16.45
CA THR A 798 -11.00 -5.59 16.78
C THR A 798 -12.08 -5.60 15.70
N THR A 799 -12.97 -6.58 15.71
CA THR A 799 -14.12 -6.63 14.80
C THR A 799 -15.00 -5.38 14.91
N LYS A 800 -14.94 -4.68 16.06
CA LYS A 800 -15.73 -3.45 16.31
C LYS A 800 -15.29 -2.28 15.40
N CYS A 801 -14.09 -2.34 14.82
CA CYS A 801 -13.62 -1.34 13.84
C CYS A 801 -14.47 -1.40 12.57
N ASP A 802 -14.72 -2.62 12.04
CA ASP A 802 -15.57 -2.79 10.85
C ASP A 802 -17.04 -2.44 11.15
N VAL A 803 -17.49 -2.64 12.40
CA VAL A 803 -18.85 -2.25 12.84
C VAL A 803 -19.03 -0.73 12.72
N TYR A 804 -18.03 0.03 13.15
CA TYR A 804 -18.03 1.49 13.03
C TYR A 804 -18.08 1.90 11.55
N SER A 805 -17.18 1.34 10.74
CA SER A 805 -17.12 1.63 9.30
C SER A 805 -18.45 1.28 8.59
N PHE A 806 -19.06 0.15 8.97
CA PHE A 806 -20.40 -0.24 8.49
C PHE A 806 -21.43 0.84 8.82
N GLY A 807 -21.43 1.33 10.08
CA GLY A 807 -22.35 2.39 10.51
C GLY A 807 -22.21 3.65 9.67
N VAL A 808 -20.98 4.09 9.40
CA VAL A 808 -20.69 5.26 8.55
C VAL A 808 -21.26 5.04 7.13
N VAL A 809 -20.95 3.89 6.50
CA VAL A 809 -21.42 3.56 5.13
C VAL A 809 -22.97 3.48 5.08
N ALA A 810 -23.59 2.88 6.10
CA ALA A 810 -25.04 2.76 6.16
C ALA A 810 -25.71 4.15 6.29
N MET A 811 -25.19 5.01 7.15
CA MET A 811 -25.66 6.40 7.27
C MET A 811 -25.48 7.16 5.97
N GLU A 812 -24.34 7.00 5.32
CA GLU A 812 -24.04 7.64 4.03
C GLU A 812 -25.03 7.23 2.95
N MET A 813 -25.42 5.95 2.91
CA MET A 813 -26.48 5.47 2.00
C MET A 813 -27.84 6.11 2.31
N LEU A 814 -28.15 6.34 3.59
CA LEU A 814 -29.45 6.90 4.00
C LEU A 814 -29.50 8.43 3.81
N ILE A 815 -28.37 9.11 4.01
CA ILE A 815 -28.27 10.57 3.95
C ILE A 815 -27.97 11.06 2.52
N GLY A 816 -27.34 10.22 1.70
CA GLY A 816 -26.92 10.58 0.35
C GLY A 816 -25.65 11.39 0.26
N LYS A 817 -24.98 11.60 1.39
CA LYS A 817 -23.69 12.32 1.50
C LYS A 817 -22.95 11.81 2.72
N TYR A 818 -21.64 12.05 2.78
CA TYR A 818 -20.79 11.61 3.89
C TYR A 818 -21.32 12.19 5.22
N PRO A 819 -21.58 11.33 6.24
CA PRO A 819 -22.26 11.73 7.48
C PRO A 819 -21.35 12.30 8.57
N GLY A 820 -20.06 12.57 8.30
CA GLY A 820 -19.08 12.94 9.33
C GLY A 820 -19.51 14.09 10.25
N GLY A 821 -20.11 15.15 9.70
CA GLY A 821 -20.62 16.26 10.50
C GLY A 821 -21.74 15.85 11.46
N LEU A 822 -22.62 14.94 11.05
CA LEU A 822 -23.69 14.44 11.90
C LEU A 822 -23.14 13.54 13.00
N ILE A 823 -22.19 12.66 12.64
CA ILE A 823 -21.56 11.74 13.61
C ILE A 823 -20.84 12.55 14.70
N SER A 824 -20.03 13.53 14.31
CA SER A 824 -19.30 14.40 15.25
C SER A 824 -20.27 15.15 16.18
N SER A 825 -21.36 15.69 15.64
CA SER A 825 -22.32 16.43 16.47
C SER A 825 -23.10 15.54 17.45
N LEU A 826 -23.29 14.27 17.10
CA LEU A 826 -23.95 13.29 18.00
C LEU A 826 -22.98 12.78 19.10
N GLU A 827 -21.69 12.69 18.77
CA GLU A 827 -20.65 12.31 19.74
C GLU A 827 -20.54 13.37 20.85
N HIS A 828 -20.50 14.65 20.47
CA HIS A 828 -20.44 15.75 21.45
C HIS A 828 -21.68 15.80 22.36
N SER A 829 -22.83 15.34 21.85
CA SER A 829 -24.08 15.33 22.64
C SER A 829 -24.15 14.19 23.68
N ALA A 830 -23.31 13.17 23.53
CA ALA A 830 -23.33 11.99 24.42
C ALA A 830 -22.47 12.19 25.69
N GLU A 831 -21.51 13.13 25.64
CA GLU A 831 -20.53 13.37 26.69
C GLU A 831 -20.89 14.54 27.63
N GLY A 832 -21.94 15.31 27.34
CA GLY A 832 -22.26 16.53 28.07
C GLY A 832 -23.40 16.43 29.06
N GLN A 833 -23.08 16.58 30.35
CA GLN A 833 -24.05 16.99 31.35
C GLN A 833 -24.12 18.53 31.37
N GLY A 834 -25.26 19.08 31.00
CA GLY A 834 -25.67 20.44 31.39
C GLY A 834 -25.01 21.63 30.71
N GLY A 835 -25.73 22.19 29.76
CA GLY A 835 -25.43 23.49 29.16
C GLY A 835 -26.42 23.79 28.03
N ASP A 836 -27.35 24.72 28.26
CA ASP A 836 -28.32 25.20 27.27
C ASP A 836 -27.59 25.98 26.19
N GLY A 837 -27.20 25.33 25.12
CA GLY A 837 -26.52 25.96 23.98
C GLY A 837 -26.57 25.09 22.75
N GLU A 838 -25.74 25.30 21.80
CA GLU A 838 -25.74 24.76 20.45
C GLU A 838 -25.82 23.24 20.31
N SER A 839 -25.50 22.45 21.36
CA SER A 839 -25.58 20.98 21.35
C SER A 839 -27.01 20.42 21.20
N SER A 840 -28.03 21.24 21.40
CA SER A 840 -29.42 20.85 21.25
C SER A 840 -29.91 20.90 19.80
N SER A 841 -29.18 21.55 18.88
CA SER A 841 -29.64 21.74 17.50
C SER A 841 -29.70 20.40 16.71
N SER A 842 -28.67 19.55 16.79
CA SER A 842 -28.61 18.29 16.07
C SER A 842 -29.63 17.26 16.59
N ARG A 843 -29.89 17.25 17.91
CA ARG A 843 -30.94 16.40 18.49
C ARG A 843 -32.34 16.86 18.11
N ARG A 844 -32.51 18.17 17.81
CA ARG A 844 -33.79 18.75 17.39
C ARG A 844 -34.05 18.57 15.90
N MET A 845 -33.01 18.21 15.10
CA MET A 845 -33.16 17.96 13.66
C MET A 845 -34.15 16.84 13.40
N LEU A 846 -35.03 17.09 12.46
CA LEU A 846 -36.00 16.07 12.03
C LEU A 846 -35.31 15.10 11.08
N LEU A 847 -35.60 13.82 11.21
CA LEU A 847 -35.00 12.77 10.36
C LEU A 847 -35.30 13.03 8.88
N LYS A 848 -36.46 13.54 8.56
CA LYS A 848 -36.87 13.89 7.19
C LYS A 848 -35.95 14.92 6.54
N ASP A 849 -35.34 15.84 7.33
CA ASP A 849 -34.45 16.89 6.81
C ASP A 849 -32.99 16.38 6.63
N VAL A 850 -32.68 15.21 7.17
CA VAL A 850 -31.35 14.61 7.15
C VAL A 850 -31.22 13.53 6.06
N VAL A 851 -32.29 12.78 5.78
CA VAL A 851 -32.26 11.74 4.74
C VAL A 851 -32.09 12.36 3.36
N ASP A 852 -31.66 11.57 2.40
CA ASP A 852 -31.32 12.03 1.04
C ASP A 852 -32.48 12.74 0.34
N GLN A 853 -32.36 14.05 0.19
CA GLN A 853 -33.38 14.92 -0.42
C GLN A 853 -33.50 14.73 -1.94
N ARG A 854 -32.62 13.95 -2.55
CA ARG A 854 -32.67 13.63 -4.00
C ARG A 854 -33.68 12.55 -4.31
N LEU A 855 -34.18 11.83 -3.27
CA LEU A 855 -35.20 10.80 -3.37
C LEU A 855 -36.52 11.32 -2.78
N ASP A 856 -37.64 10.76 -3.26
CA ASP A 856 -38.95 11.04 -2.67
C ASP A 856 -38.95 10.61 -1.18
N THR A 857 -39.62 11.38 -0.34
CA THR A 857 -39.73 11.08 1.09
C THR A 857 -40.27 9.64 1.29
N PRO A 858 -39.55 8.79 2.05
CA PRO A 858 -40.03 7.42 2.24
C PRO A 858 -41.36 7.39 2.95
N ALA A 859 -42.29 6.53 2.48
CA ALA A 859 -43.66 6.45 2.99
C ALA A 859 -44.02 5.01 3.40
N GLY A 860 -45.02 4.86 4.22
CA GLY A 860 -45.55 3.58 4.67
C GLY A 860 -44.49 2.66 5.29
N GLN A 861 -44.50 1.40 4.88
CA GLN A 861 -43.58 0.37 5.42
C GLN A 861 -42.10 0.70 5.14
N VAL A 862 -41.80 1.36 4.03
CA VAL A 862 -40.44 1.75 3.66
C VAL A 862 -39.91 2.81 4.64
N ALA A 863 -40.77 3.76 5.04
CA ALA A 863 -40.37 4.78 6.04
C ALA A 863 -39.96 4.12 7.35
N GLY A 864 -40.72 3.13 7.83
CA GLY A 864 -40.38 2.40 9.03
C GLY A 864 -39.01 1.66 8.92
N GLN A 865 -38.74 1.09 7.74
CA GLN A 865 -37.47 0.40 7.50
C GLN A 865 -36.29 1.39 7.43
N VAL A 866 -36.49 2.57 6.87
CA VAL A 866 -35.45 3.63 6.81
C VAL A 866 -35.13 4.13 8.22
N VAL A 867 -36.17 4.41 9.04
CA VAL A 867 -36.00 4.81 10.45
C VAL A 867 -35.23 3.73 11.20
N PHE A 868 -35.61 2.48 11.07
CA PHE A 868 -34.97 1.36 11.75
C PHE A 868 -33.52 1.20 11.33
N ALA A 869 -33.24 1.26 10.02
CA ALA A 869 -31.86 1.18 9.50
C ALA A 869 -30.99 2.33 10.03
N PHE A 870 -31.59 3.52 10.17
CA PHE A 870 -30.89 4.69 10.72
C PHE A 870 -30.53 4.46 12.21
N VAL A 871 -31.45 3.91 13.02
CA VAL A 871 -31.22 3.57 14.43
C VAL A 871 -30.09 2.56 14.56
N VAL A 872 -30.11 1.50 13.74
CA VAL A 872 -29.07 0.47 13.75
C VAL A 872 -27.70 1.11 13.37
N ALA A 873 -27.67 1.96 12.35
CA ALA A 873 -26.44 2.64 11.92
C ALA A 873 -25.89 3.53 13.05
N LEU A 874 -26.77 4.27 13.76
CA LEU A 874 -26.38 5.09 14.92
C LEU A 874 -25.74 4.24 16.04
N SER A 875 -26.29 3.04 16.30
CA SER A 875 -25.72 2.14 17.33
C SER A 875 -24.31 1.66 16.96
N CYS A 876 -24.01 1.60 15.64
CA CYS A 876 -22.72 1.12 15.13
C CYS A 876 -21.61 2.17 15.22
N VAL A 877 -21.94 3.49 15.16
CA VAL A 877 -20.95 4.57 15.18
C VAL A 877 -20.65 5.12 16.58
N ARG A 878 -21.05 4.42 17.66
CA ARG A 878 -20.72 4.81 19.03
C ARG A 878 -19.21 4.89 19.22
N THR A 879 -18.74 5.90 19.97
CA THR A 879 -17.30 6.09 20.24
C THR A 879 -16.67 4.90 20.96
N SER A 880 -17.35 4.39 22.01
CA SER A 880 -16.87 3.22 22.75
C SER A 880 -17.07 1.94 21.92
N PRO A 881 -16.01 1.19 21.60
CA PRO A 881 -16.16 -0.09 20.87
C PRO A 881 -17.07 -1.11 21.56
N ASP A 882 -17.04 -1.17 22.88
CA ASP A 882 -17.82 -2.13 23.64
C ASP A 882 -19.33 -1.82 23.61
N ALA A 883 -19.68 -0.55 23.38
CA ALA A 883 -21.08 -0.12 23.25
C ALA A 883 -21.66 -0.42 21.86
N ARG A 884 -20.86 -0.80 20.88
CA ARG A 884 -21.31 -1.16 19.54
C ARG A 884 -21.82 -2.60 19.51
N PRO A 885 -22.89 -2.89 18.74
CA PRO A 885 -23.36 -4.28 18.57
C PRO A 885 -22.31 -5.14 17.84
N THR A 886 -22.54 -6.44 17.75
CA THR A 886 -21.74 -7.31 16.86
C THR A 886 -22.38 -7.28 15.48
N MET A 887 -21.60 -7.56 14.41
CA MET A 887 -22.15 -7.60 13.04
C MET A 887 -23.23 -8.69 12.90
N ARG A 888 -23.14 -9.78 13.68
CA ARG A 888 -24.20 -10.82 13.69
C ARG A 888 -25.51 -10.23 14.21
N ALA A 889 -25.46 -9.53 15.34
CA ALA A 889 -26.66 -8.86 15.89
C ALA A 889 -27.22 -7.84 14.90
N VAL A 890 -26.36 -7.02 14.28
CA VAL A 890 -26.76 -6.04 13.26
C VAL A 890 -27.49 -6.71 12.08
N ALA A 891 -26.93 -7.81 11.56
CA ALA A 891 -27.49 -8.52 10.42
C ALA A 891 -28.85 -9.15 10.79
N GLU A 892 -28.96 -9.75 11.98
CA GLU A 892 -30.20 -10.35 12.48
C GLU A 892 -31.29 -9.30 12.70
N GLU A 893 -30.96 -8.16 13.28
CA GLU A 893 -31.90 -7.04 13.48
C GLU A 893 -32.41 -6.52 12.14
N LEU A 894 -31.53 -6.27 11.18
CA LEU A 894 -31.91 -5.77 9.85
C LEU A 894 -32.73 -6.79 9.05
N ALA A 895 -32.57 -8.09 9.32
CA ALA A 895 -33.34 -9.17 8.68
C ALA A 895 -34.70 -9.40 9.32
N ALA A 896 -34.85 -9.14 10.61
CA ALA A 896 -36.01 -9.57 11.43
C ALA A 896 -37.32 -8.85 11.11
N ARG A 897 -37.34 -7.83 10.24
CA ARG A 897 -38.55 -7.04 9.88
C ARG A 897 -39.43 -6.66 11.08
N ARG A 898 -38.82 -6.48 12.28
CA ARG A 898 -39.59 -6.13 13.49
C ARG A 898 -40.25 -4.76 13.32
N ARG A 899 -41.41 -4.60 13.95
CA ARG A 899 -42.17 -3.34 13.99
C ARG A 899 -41.34 -2.24 14.64
N PRO A 900 -41.52 -0.97 14.22
CA PRO A 900 -40.73 0.13 14.76
C PRO A 900 -40.89 0.23 16.27
N LEU A 901 -39.78 0.53 16.93
CA LEU A 901 -39.64 0.68 18.39
C LEU A 901 -40.36 1.92 18.98
N LEU A 902 -41.08 2.64 18.15
CA LEU A 902 -41.84 3.83 18.57
C LEU A 902 -43.32 3.48 18.59
N ASP A 903 -43.99 3.69 19.73
CA ASP A 903 -45.43 3.55 19.90
C ASP A 903 -46.27 4.58 19.12
N ARG A 904 -45.69 5.17 18.04
CA ARG A 904 -46.33 6.16 17.19
C ARG A 904 -46.57 5.62 15.79
N PRO A 905 -47.69 5.99 15.12
CA PRO A 905 -47.95 5.58 13.76
C PRO A 905 -46.84 6.02 12.81
N VAL A 906 -46.43 5.11 11.93
CA VAL A 906 -45.32 5.28 10.97
C VAL A 906 -45.56 6.41 9.95
N ASP A 907 -46.84 6.91 9.86
CA ASP A 907 -47.23 7.98 8.94
C ASP A 907 -46.67 9.36 9.34
N GLN A 908 -45.98 9.45 10.51
CA GLN A 908 -45.43 10.72 11.00
C GLN A 908 -43.88 10.84 10.89
N UNK A 909 -43.26 10.34 10.02
CA UNK A 909 -42.05 10.47 9.79
C UNK A 909 -41.57 11.75 9.83
N GLY A 910 -42.36 12.60 9.45
CA GLY A 910 -42.04 14.01 9.46
C GLY A 910 -41.81 14.66 10.82
N THR A 911 -42.12 13.96 11.88
CA THR A 911 -42.00 14.50 13.27
C THR A 911 -40.90 13.82 14.11
N ILE A 912 -40.23 12.79 13.60
CA ILE A 912 -39.18 12.03 14.33
C ILE A 912 -37.90 12.88 14.39
N ARG A 913 -37.43 13.14 15.60
CA ARG A 913 -36.15 13.85 15.83
C ARG A 913 -35.02 12.82 16.01
N ILE A 914 -33.82 13.18 15.57
CA ILE A 914 -32.63 12.32 15.71
C ILE A 914 -32.35 12.02 17.18
N GLY A 915 -32.61 12.98 18.09
CA GLY A 915 -32.47 12.80 19.53
C GLY A 915 -33.37 11.70 20.10
N ASP A 916 -34.57 11.52 19.52
CA ASP A 916 -35.51 10.45 19.98
C ASP A 916 -34.94 9.06 19.61
N LEU A 917 -34.18 8.96 18.48
CA LEU A 917 -33.60 7.71 18.02
C LEU A 917 -32.38 7.29 18.83
N THR A 918 -31.62 8.25 19.36
CA THR A 918 -30.41 7.94 20.17
C THR A 918 -30.77 7.38 21.55
N ASN A 919 -31.98 7.68 22.07
CA ASN A 919 -32.43 7.25 23.40
C ASN A 919 -33.20 5.92 23.37
N SER A 920 -33.64 5.43 22.22
CA SER A 920 -34.48 4.23 22.08
C SER A 920 -33.75 2.90 22.27
N HIS A 921 -32.41 2.93 22.45
CA HIS A 921 -31.56 1.74 22.60
C HIS A 921 -30.72 1.75 23.91
N ARG A 922 -31.17 2.44 24.96
CA ARG A 922 -30.61 2.31 26.32
C ARG A 922 -31.22 1.13 27.10
#